data_b245adc050ea10e2edc70a334c00a202
#
_entry.id   b245adc050ea10e2edc70a334c00a202
#
_cell.length_a   1.000
_cell.length_b   1.000
_cell.length_c   1.000
_cell.angle_alpha   90.00
_cell.angle_beta   90.00
_cell.angle_gamma   90.00
#
_symmetry.space_group_name_H-M   'P 1'
#
loop_
_entity.id
_entity.type
_entity.pdbx_description
1 polymer ?
#
loop_
_entity_poly.entity_id
_entity_poly.type
_entity_poly.pdbx_seq_one_letter_code
_entity_poly.pdbx_strand_id
1 'polypeptide(L)'
;MKVLRLVLVALICAAPTAFAQQPEDAAYIQWLEQRSMLHQADVLARQYAGSAEQWQRPYGKPQPRQATARASVWFTAYPASTIAATPGASVLTTLADERLWNAFQSIGIQGIHTSPMKRSGGITGTDYTPSVDGNFDRISFDIDPEFGTQAQYQSLVAVAREHGAIVIGDVVPGHTGKGADFRLAERAYGDYPGIYHMVRIDPKDWNLLPPVPAGRDSINLQPRAVDALQAKGYIVGMLSSRIFYEPGVKDSDWSATDVVRGADGVDRRWVYLHYFKQGQPTLNWLDPTMAAERLIVGDAINELRVLGDGALRLDANGLLGIERDENGRVWSEGHPLSVTANQLIADMVRKFGGFTFQELALPLDDLNRMTSGGPDLSYDFFTRPAYDHALLTGDAEFLRLTMQIMLQYRVDTGTLIHALQNHDELTMGIGHFAAHADDTFSFRGRQMTGKRVRDTVREEMYAKLISGPSPYNMKFGGGVSSTTATVITSALGIHDIHKLSSKQIEQIKRVHLLLACYNAFQPGVFALSGWDLVGALTLPADSVRDRLGDGDTRWINRGAYDLLGSNSRTNRSAAGLPVATTIYGPLPKQLKDSKSFASQLARMLKVRADMRLYAGQLIDVPNVKAKGLLVLVNELPNNGGLEITAINFGSAPLDESVTIQHAATNAKAIDALDSKAPAIAIGAGGTLRLQLQGYEGKAFRVENSAHSDG
;
A
#
# COMPACT_ATOMS: atom_id res chain seq x y z
N MET A 1 81.26 29.95 0.04
CA MET A 1 80.26 30.97 -0.30
C MET A 1 79.45 30.46 -1.52
N LYS A 2 78.27 29.88 -1.29
CA LYS A 2 77.35 29.48 -2.38
C LYS A 2 76.04 30.28 -2.15
N VAL A 3 75.71 31.10 -3.13
CA VAL A 3 74.53 31.93 -3.15
C VAL A 3 73.32 31.09 -3.60
N LEU A 4 72.34 30.98 -2.72
CA LEU A 4 71.06 30.29 -3.00
C LEU A 4 70.11 31.28 -3.63
N ARG A 5 69.72 31.03 -4.90
CA ARG A 5 68.67 31.83 -5.57
C ARG A 5 67.32 31.22 -5.21
N LEU A 6 66.50 31.98 -4.51
CA LEU A 6 65.06 31.68 -4.30
C LEU A 6 64.28 32.01 -5.58
N VAL A 7 63.62 31.05 -6.19
CA VAL A 7 62.65 31.27 -7.26
C VAL A 7 61.28 31.34 -6.61
N LEU A 8 60.67 32.51 -6.62
CA LEU A 8 59.28 32.74 -6.16
C LEU A 8 58.35 32.35 -7.31
N VAL A 9 57.65 31.22 -7.16
CA VAL A 9 56.56 30.82 -8.08
C VAL A 9 55.27 31.49 -7.55
N ALA A 10 54.79 32.49 -8.23
CA ALA A 10 53.50 33.10 -7.99
C ALA A 10 52.39 32.17 -8.49
N LEU A 11 51.68 31.48 -7.58
CA LEU A 11 50.43 30.76 -7.93
C LEU A 11 49.34 31.84 -8.12
N ILE A 12 48.98 32.08 -9.39
CA ILE A 12 47.78 32.85 -9.72
C ILE A 12 46.60 31.91 -9.48
N CYS A 13 45.93 32.02 -8.33
CA CYS A 13 44.63 31.48 -8.10
C CYS A 13 43.61 32.25 -8.99
N ALA A 14 43.27 31.68 -10.14
CA ALA A 14 42.12 32.15 -10.88
C ALA A 14 40.86 31.81 -10.04
N ALA A 15 40.27 32.80 -9.40
CA ALA A 15 38.96 32.67 -8.81
C ALA A 15 37.96 32.27 -9.92
N PRO A 16 37.07 31.28 -9.69
CA PRO A 16 36.03 31.01 -10.65
C PRO A 16 35.19 32.27 -10.83
N THR A 17 35.12 32.76 -12.05
CA THR A 17 34.22 33.86 -12.42
C THR A 17 32.81 33.34 -12.15
N ALA A 18 32.16 33.78 -11.09
CA ALA A 18 30.75 33.58 -10.85
C ALA A 18 30.02 34.20 -12.05
N PHE A 19 29.45 33.34 -12.91
CA PHE A 19 28.56 33.82 -13.95
C PHE A 19 27.37 34.49 -13.26
N ALA A 20 27.18 35.78 -13.52
CA ALA A 20 26.05 36.53 -12.99
C ALA A 20 24.76 35.88 -13.53
N GLN A 21 23.98 35.29 -12.65
CA GLN A 21 22.64 34.77 -12.94
C GLN A 21 21.78 35.91 -13.51
N GLN A 22 21.00 35.60 -14.56
CA GLN A 22 20.00 36.57 -15.04
C GLN A 22 19.00 36.82 -13.91
N PRO A 23 18.55 38.06 -13.69
CA PRO A 23 17.63 38.38 -12.58
C PRO A 23 16.36 37.57 -12.56
N GLU A 24 15.81 37.21 -13.72
CA GLU A 24 14.63 36.34 -13.87
C GLU A 24 14.90 34.91 -13.43
N ASP A 25 16.08 34.35 -13.72
CA ASP A 25 16.49 33.03 -13.29
C ASP A 25 16.67 32.94 -11.77
N ALA A 26 17.26 33.99 -11.16
CA ALA A 26 17.45 34.05 -9.73
C ALA A 26 16.12 34.12 -8.98
N ALA A 27 15.17 34.91 -9.45
CA ALA A 27 13.84 35.04 -8.86
C ALA A 27 13.06 33.69 -8.96
N TYR A 28 13.19 33.00 -10.07
CA TYR A 28 12.55 31.70 -10.27
C TYR A 28 13.18 30.62 -9.37
N ILE A 29 14.50 30.60 -9.22
CA ILE A 29 15.19 29.68 -8.29
C ILE A 29 14.74 29.95 -6.86
N GLN A 30 14.70 31.21 -6.42
CA GLN A 30 14.20 31.55 -5.09
C GLN A 30 12.73 31.13 -4.88
N TRP A 31 11.89 31.27 -5.90
CA TRP A 31 10.50 30.83 -5.88
C TRP A 31 10.39 29.32 -5.74
N LEU A 32 11.25 28.53 -6.41
CA LEU A 32 11.35 27.07 -6.28
C LEU A 32 11.86 26.67 -4.88
N GLU A 33 12.93 27.30 -4.37
CA GLU A 33 13.49 26.98 -3.04
C GLU A 33 12.43 27.11 -1.93
N GLN A 34 11.61 28.17 -1.98
CA GLN A 34 10.53 28.38 -1.02
C GLN A 34 9.48 27.26 -1.03
N ARG A 35 9.42 26.46 -2.10
CA ARG A 35 8.47 25.34 -2.32
C ARG A 35 9.13 23.97 -2.25
N SER A 36 10.42 23.95 -2.05
CA SER A 36 11.22 22.73 -2.00
C SER A 36 10.92 21.94 -0.73
N MET A 37 10.67 20.64 -0.90
CA MET A 37 10.54 19.71 0.22
C MET A 37 11.89 19.51 0.93
N LEU A 38 13.01 19.43 0.19
CA LEU A 38 14.34 19.31 0.79
C LEU A 38 14.67 20.52 1.67
N HIS A 39 14.36 21.73 1.21
CA HIS A 39 14.55 22.94 2.02
C HIS A 39 13.72 22.91 3.30
N GLN A 40 12.45 22.53 3.20
CA GLN A 40 11.57 22.39 4.38
C GLN A 40 12.05 21.28 5.31
N ALA A 41 12.51 20.15 4.76
CA ALA A 41 13.10 19.03 5.51
C ALA A 41 14.30 19.48 6.35
N ASP A 42 15.20 20.26 5.76
CA ASP A 42 16.37 20.80 6.46
C ASP A 42 15.99 21.79 7.57
N VAL A 43 14.93 22.58 7.38
CA VAL A 43 14.38 23.46 8.41
C VAL A 43 13.84 22.64 9.58
N LEU A 44 13.02 21.65 9.32
CA LEU A 44 12.45 20.75 10.33
C LEU A 44 13.54 19.99 11.08
N ALA A 45 14.50 19.40 10.37
CA ALA A 45 15.62 18.70 10.99
C ALA A 45 16.40 19.58 11.97
N ARG A 46 16.68 20.82 11.59
CA ARG A 46 17.33 21.81 12.48
C ARG A 46 16.48 22.16 13.70
N GLN A 47 15.16 22.30 13.54
CA GLN A 47 14.24 22.59 14.65
C GLN A 47 14.27 21.52 15.73
N TYR A 48 14.36 20.24 15.33
CA TYR A 48 14.35 19.10 16.26
C TYR A 48 15.76 18.60 16.63
N ALA A 49 16.83 19.16 16.07
CA ALA A 49 18.20 18.77 16.39
C ALA A 49 18.49 18.97 17.88
N GLY A 50 18.84 17.87 18.57
CA GLY A 50 19.09 17.88 20.02
C GLY A 50 17.86 18.04 20.90
N SER A 51 16.66 18.10 20.33
CA SER A 51 15.40 18.20 21.09
C SER A 51 15.09 16.90 21.84
N ALA A 52 14.60 17.01 23.08
CA ALA A 52 14.09 15.87 23.85
C ALA A 52 12.84 15.24 23.21
N GLU A 53 12.11 15.96 22.37
CA GLU A 53 10.92 15.47 21.67
C GLU A 53 11.21 14.33 20.72
N GLN A 54 12.45 14.20 20.23
CA GLN A 54 12.84 13.07 19.40
C GLN A 54 13.13 11.79 20.20
N TRP A 55 12.94 11.76 21.51
CA TRP A 55 13.25 10.62 22.37
C TRP A 55 11.98 10.07 23.05
N GLN A 56 10.87 10.01 22.34
CA GLN A 56 9.59 9.53 22.87
C GLN A 56 9.60 8.02 23.16
N ARG A 57 10.41 7.26 22.43
CA ARG A 57 10.61 5.83 22.63
C ARG A 57 12.09 5.45 22.51
N PRO A 58 12.51 4.36 23.19
CA PRO A 58 13.84 3.83 22.98
C PRO A 58 13.98 3.29 21.56
N TYR A 59 15.18 3.33 21.05
CA TYR A 59 15.53 2.63 19.83
C TYR A 59 15.38 1.12 19.98
N GLY A 60 15.36 0.43 18.87
CA GLY A 60 15.53 -0.99 18.85
C GLY A 60 14.64 -1.70 17.84
N LYS A 61 14.32 -2.95 18.15
CA LYS A 61 13.58 -3.85 17.29
C LYS A 61 12.15 -3.34 17.03
N PRO A 62 11.54 -3.72 15.92
CA PRO A 62 10.12 -3.50 15.65
C PRO A 62 9.24 -3.95 16.83
N GLN A 63 8.15 -3.24 17.05
CA GLN A 63 7.22 -3.48 18.17
C GLN A 63 5.80 -3.76 17.68
N PRO A 64 5.59 -4.80 16.86
CA PRO A 64 4.29 -5.07 16.22
C PRO A 64 3.16 -5.24 17.23
N ARG A 65 3.42 -5.89 18.37
CA ARG A 65 2.39 -6.09 19.42
C ARG A 65 1.92 -4.77 20.03
N GLN A 66 2.79 -3.78 20.16
CA GLN A 66 2.41 -2.44 20.64
C GLN A 66 1.64 -1.68 19.55
N ALA A 67 2.06 -1.78 18.29
CA ALA A 67 1.38 -1.16 17.18
C ALA A 67 -0.06 -1.71 17.05
N THR A 68 -0.23 -3.02 17.06
CA THR A 68 -1.56 -3.67 16.97
C THR A 68 -2.42 -3.42 18.19
N ALA A 69 -1.84 -3.35 19.40
CA ALA A 69 -2.59 -3.02 20.63
C ALA A 69 -3.10 -1.58 20.61
N ARG A 70 -2.42 -0.67 19.92
CA ARG A 70 -2.85 0.73 19.81
C ARG A 70 -4.01 0.88 18.82
N ALA A 71 -3.99 0.17 17.70
CA ALA A 71 -5.06 0.15 16.72
C ALA A 71 -5.02 -1.17 15.93
N SER A 72 -5.98 -2.03 16.13
CA SER A 72 -6.04 -3.35 15.50
C SER A 72 -7.07 -3.44 14.35
N VAL A 73 -7.86 -2.40 14.16
CA VAL A 73 -8.84 -2.27 13.07
C VAL A 73 -8.70 -0.90 12.44
N TRP A 74 -8.39 -0.87 11.15
CA TRP A 74 -8.16 0.37 10.42
C TRP A 74 -9.17 0.59 9.30
N PHE A 75 -9.55 1.85 9.13
CA PHE A 75 -10.24 2.34 7.96
C PHE A 75 -9.24 3.02 7.05
N THR A 76 -9.16 2.58 5.80
CA THR A 76 -8.34 3.25 4.77
C THR A 76 -9.20 4.26 4.03
N ALA A 77 -8.94 5.53 4.28
CA ALA A 77 -9.53 6.65 3.55
C ALA A 77 -8.76 6.89 2.25
N TYR A 78 -9.49 7.03 1.16
CA TYR A 78 -8.96 7.53 -0.10
C TYR A 78 -9.58 8.91 -0.37
N PRO A 79 -8.85 10.01 -0.13
CA PRO A 79 -9.42 11.36 -0.14
C PRO A 79 -10.06 11.73 -1.46
N ALA A 80 -9.40 11.40 -2.57
CA ALA A 80 -9.91 11.67 -3.91
C ALA A 80 -11.28 11.04 -4.20
N SER A 81 -11.61 9.90 -3.53
CA SER A 81 -12.89 9.20 -3.67
C SER A 81 -13.89 9.51 -2.55
N THR A 82 -13.50 10.26 -1.54
CA THR A 82 -14.40 10.60 -0.42
C THR A 82 -15.24 11.82 -0.77
N ILE A 83 -16.57 11.68 -0.70
CA ILE A 83 -17.47 12.80 -0.89
C ILE A 83 -17.60 13.58 0.41
N ALA A 84 -17.44 14.89 0.34
CA ALA A 84 -17.62 15.77 1.48
C ALA A 84 -19.07 15.73 1.97
N ALA A 85 -19.26 15.57 3.28
CA ALA A 85 -20.58 15.44 3.92
C ALA A 85 -21.47 16.67 3.75
N THR A 86 -20.87 17.84 3.58
CA THR A 86 -21.57 19.10 3.33
C THR A 86 -21.09 19.68 2.01
N PRO A 87 -21.98 20.12 1.10
CA PRO A 87 -21.58 20.77 -0.14
C PRO A 87 -20.64 21.95 0.11
N GLY A 88 -19.51 21.99 -0.61
CA GLY A 88 -18.49 23.01 -0.46
C GLY A 88 -17.55 22.88 0.74
N ALA A 89 -17.76 21.90 1.62
CA ALA A 89 -16.82 21.56 2.68
C ALA A 89 -15.64 20.73 2.14
N SER A 90 -14.52 20.73 2.86
CA SER A 90 -13.38 19.89 2.52
C SER A 90 -13.59 18.43 2.91
N VAL A 91 -12.83 17.53 2.29
CA VAL A 91 -12.80 16.11 2.66
C VAL A 91 -12.31 15.95 4.10
N LEU A 92 -11.32 16.73 4.52
CA LEU A 92 -10.78 16.68 5.88
C LEU A 92 -11.83 17.03 6.94
N THR A 93 -12.72 18.00 6.65
CA THR A 93 -13.86 18.30 7.54
C THR A 93 -14.81 17.11 7.68
N THR A 94 -15.00 16.33 6.62
CA THR A 94 -15.82 15.12 6.65
C THR A 94 -15.16 14.01 7.44
N LEU A 95 -13.85 13.82 7.26
CA LEU A 95 -13.10 12.82 8.02
C LEU A 95 -12.98 13.17 9.52
N ALA A 96 -13.10 14.45 9.86
CA ALA A 96 -13.18 14.93 11.25
C ALA A 96 -14.64 15.03 11.78
N ASP A 97 -15.65 14.59 11.02
CA ASP A 97 -17.07 14.69 11.44
C ASP A 97 -17.36 13.69 12.57
N GLU A 98 -17.87 14.19 13.69
CA GLU A 98 -18.28 13.40 14.86
C GLU A 98 -19.25 12.27 14.52
N ARG A 99 -20.15 12.48 13.56
CA ARG A 99 -21.09 11.43 13.13
C ARG A 99 -20.36 10.26 12.48
N LEU A 100 -19.26 10.54 11.76
CA LEU A 100 -18.43 9.51 11.16
C LEU A 100 -17.66 8.74 12.23
N TRP A 101 -17.06 9.44 13.20
CA TRP A 101 -16.32 8.82 14.29
C TRP A 101 -17.21 8.00 15.24
N ASN A 102 -18.42 8.46 15.52
CA ASN A 102 -19.41 7.67 16.24
C ASN A 102 -19.79 6.38 15.49
N ALA A 103 -19.89 6.45 14.15
CA ALA A 103 -20.11 5.26 13.32
C ALA A 103 -18.89 4.32 13.34
N PHE A 104 -17.67 4.85 13.21
CA PHE A 104 -16.43 4.09 13.29
C PHE A 104 -16.27 3.39 14.64
N GLN A 105 -16.51 4.10 15.75
CA GLN A 105 -16.47 3.51 17.08
C GLN A 105 -17.50 2.39 17.24
N SER A 106 -18.73 2.56 16.70
CA SER A 106 -19.77 1.53 16.70
C SER A 106 -19.38 0.28 15.91
N ILE A 107 -18.54 0.42 14.87
CA ILE A 107 -18.01 -0.69 14.07
C ILE A 107 -16.79 -1.34 14.77
N GLY A 108 -16.04 -0.58 15.57
CA GLY A 108 -14.80 -1.01 16.22
C GLY A 108 -13.54 -0.56 15.48
N ILE A 109 -13.62 0.45 14.61
CA ILE A 109 -12.48 1.06 13.91
C ILE A 109 -11.69 1.93 14.91
N GLN A 110 -10.37 1.73 14.96
CA GLN A 110 -9.44 2.33 15.92
C GLN A 110 -8.34 3.16 15.24
N GLY A 111 -8.27 3.14 13.94
CA GLY A 111 -7.31 3.92 13.17
C GLY A 111 -7.87 4.32 11.82
N ILE A 112 -7.42 5.46 11.33
CA ILE A 112 -7.68 5.90 9.96
C ILE A 112 -6.35 6.06 9.24
N HIS A 113 -6.13 5.24 8.22
CA HIS A 113 -5.03 5.42 7.28
C HIS A 113 -5.50 6.37 6.17
N THR A 114 -4.84 7.52 6.06
CA THR A 114 -5.09 8.45 4.98
C THR A 114 -4.06 8.19 3.88
N SER A 115 -4.52 7.86 2.66
CA SER A 115 -3.64 7.94 1.49
C SER A 115 -3.06 9.35 1.38
N PRO A 116 -1.96 9.60 0.61
CA PRO A 116 -1.31 10.89 0.61
C PRO A 116 -2.28 12.05 0.41
N MET A 117 -2.27 13.01 1.33
CA MET A 117 -3.09 14.23 1.28
C MET A 117 -2.27 15.48 0.97
N LYS A 118 -0.97 15.32 0.77
CA LYS A 118 -0.08 16.40 0.40
C LYS A 118 -0.24 16.77 -1.06
N ARG A 119 0.12 18.02 -1.39
CA ARG A 119 0.11 18.47 -2.78
C ARG A 119 1.00 17.61 -3.63
N SER A 120 0.46 17.17 -4.76
CA SER A 120 1.07 16.22 -5.69
C SER A 120 1.01 16.73 -7.14
N GLY A 121 1.63 15.99 -8.07
CA GLY A 121 1.74 16.33 -9.47
C GLY A 121 3.09 16.91 -9.84
N GLY A 122 3.11 18.08 -10.46
CA GLY A 122 4.34 18.72 -10.92
C GLY A 122 4.22 20.24 -10.97
N ILE A 123 5.29 20.87 -11.47
CA ILE A 123 5.37 22.31 -11.75
C ILE A 123 5.87 22.48 -13.18
N THR A 124 5.18 23.30 -13.97
CA THR A 124 5.62 23.77 -15.29
C THR A 124 5.63 25.30 -15.27
N GLY A 125 6.81 25.90 -15.41
CA GLY A 125 6.95 27.34 -15.10
C GLY A 125 6.56 27.59 -13.65
N THR A 126 5.55 28.42 -13.43
CA THR A 126 4.97 28.69 -12.08
C THR A 126 3.65 27.95 -11.83
N ASP A 127 3.16 27.19 -12.81
CA ASP A 127 1.85 26.52 -12.73
C ASP A 127 2.00 25.10 -12.20
N TYR A 128 1.05 24.70 -11.35
CA TYR A 128 0.94 23.32 -10.87
C TYR A 128 0.25 22.43 -11.91
N THR A 129 0.76 21.23 -12.10
CA THR A 129 0.17 20.20 -12.96
C THR A 129 -0.48 19.11 -12.12
N PRO A 130 -1.53 18.42 -12.64
CA PRO A 130 -2.22 17.38 -11.89
C PRO A 130 -1.35 16.19 -11.50
N SER A 131 -1.75 15.48 -10.46
CA SER A 131 -1.16 14.19 -10.07
C SER A 131 -1.30 13.15 -11.19
N VAL A 132 -0.28 12.35 -11.38
CA VAL A 132 -0.27 11.23 -12.35
C VAL A 132 -0.69 9.90 -11.73
N ASP A 133 -0.76 9.81 -10.41
CA ASP A 133 -1.09 8.55 -9.71
C ASP A 133 -1.84 8.75 -8.38
N GLY A 134 -2.87 9.57 -8.37
CA GLY A 134 -3.76 9.67 -7.22
C GLY A 134 -3.10 10.18 -5.93
N ASN A 135 -2.21 11.17 -6.05
CA ASN A 135 -1.51 11.88 -4.98
C ASN A 135 -0.27 11.18 -4.41
N PHE A 136 0.19 10.07 -5.00
CA PHE A 136 1.46 9.45 -4.60
C PHE A 136 2.71 10.19 -5.11
N ASP A 137 2.59 11.04 -6.12
CA ASP A 137 3.64 11.88 -6.70
C ASP A 137 3.69 13.25 -6.00
N ARG A 138 3.96 13.26 -4.67
CA ARG A 138 3.99 14.48 -3.86
C ARG A 138 5.08 15.46 -4.27
N ILE A 139 4.79 16.76 -4.13
CA ILE A 139 5.69 17.87 -4.45
C ILE A 139 5.78 18.93 -3.34
N SER A 140 5.13 18.70 -2.20
CA SER A 140 5.12 19.61 -1.06
C SER A 140 4.84 18.82 0.23
N PHE A 141 5.17 19.37 1.38
CA PHE A 141 4.70 18.91 2.70
C PHE A 141 3.35 19.54 3.08
N ASP A 142 2.89 20.52 2.34
CA ASP A 142 1.58 21.15 2.57
C ASP A 142 0.45 20.22 2.16
N ILE A 143 -0.64 20.27 2.92
CA ILE A 143 -1.89 19.61 2.54
C ILE A 143 -2.39 20.18 1.22
N ASP A 144 -2.86 19.33 0.32
CA ASP A 144 -3.44 19.76 -0.95
C ASP A 144 -4.73 20.55 -0.68
N PRO A 145 -4.84 21.78 -1.20
CA PRO A 145 -6.05 22.60 -1.05
C PRO A 145 -7.35 21.90 -1.52
N GLU A 146 -7.22 20.92 -2.40
CA GLU A 146 -8.35 20.09 -2.86
C GLU A 146 -8.97 19.30 -1.69
N PHE A 147 -8.17 18.86 -0.73
CA PHE A 147 -8.63 18.08 0.42
C PHE A 147 -8.93 18.94 1.64
N GLY A 148 -8.30 20.10 1.74
CA GLY A 148 -8.48 21.04 2.85
C GLY A 148 -7.20 21.77 3.25
N THR A 149 -7.06 22.06 4.56
CA THR A 149 -5.94 22.80 5.14
C THR A 149 -5.23 21.96 6.20
N GLN A 150 -3.99 22.35 6.53
CA GLN A 150 -3.24 21.75 7.63
C GLN A 150 -4.02 21.81 8.96
N ALA A 151 -4.69 22.94 9.27
CA ALA A 151 -5.49 23.06 10.48
C ALA A 151 -6.68 22.07 10.50
N GLN A 152 -7.29 21.79 9.36
CA GLN A 152 -8.35 20.77 9.24
C GLN A 152 -7.79 19.35 9.40
N TYR A 153 -6.58 19.08 8.91
CA TYR A 153 -5.90 17.80 9.15
C TYR A 153 -5.60 17.62 10.65
N GLN A 154 -5.06 18.62 11.30
CA GLN A 154 -4.80 18.61 12.75
C GLN A 154 -6.11 18.44 13.55
N SER A 155 -7.23 19.00 13.06
CA SER A 155 -8.56 18.76 13.64
C SER A 155 -8.98 17.30 13.51
N LEU A 156 -8.75 16.66 12.35
CA LEU A 156 -8.98 15.23 12.18
C LEU A 156 -8.17 14.41 13.19
N VAL A 157 -6.88 14.74 13.37
CA VAL A 157 -6.02 14.06 14.35
C VAL A 157 -6.53 14.24 15.78
N ALA A 158 -7.01 15.43 16.12
CA ALA A 158 -7.58 15.72 17.44
C ALA A 158 -8.85 14.89 17.71
N VAL A 159 -9.80 14.90 16.78
CA VAL A 159 -11.05 14.14 16.87
C VAL A 159 -10.76 12.62 16.94
N ALA A 160 -9.87 12.11 16.10
CA ALA A 160 -9.46 10.71 16.17
C ALA A 160 -8.94 10.34 17.57
N ARG A 161 -8.10 11.19 18.15
CA ARG A 161 -7.53 10.98 19.48
C ARG A 161 -8.59 11.02 20.58
N GLU A 162 -9.59 11.89 20.49
CA GLU A 162 -10.73 11.96 21.41
C GLU A 162 -11.55 10.66 21.40
N HIS A 163 -11.64 9.99 20.24
CA HIS A 163 -12.24 8.67 20.09
C HIS A 163 -11.28 7.49 20.41
N GLY A 164 -10.08 7.77 20.95
CA GLY A 164 -9.08 6.74 21.28
C GLY A 164 -8.40 6.11 20.07
N ALA A 165 -8.56 6.72 18.90
CA ALA A 165 -8.02 6.25 17.64
C ALA A 165 -6.73 7.00 17.23
N ILE A 166 -6.07 6.54 16.15
CA ILE A 166 -4.91 7.19 15.54
C ILE A 166 -5.17 7.53 14.08
N VAL A 167 -4.50 8.58 13.62
CA VAL A 167 -4.34 8.86 12.18
C VAL A 167 -3.00 8.27 11.74
N ILE A 168 -2.98 7.69 10.57
CA ILE A 168 -1.82 7.04 9.95
C ILE A 168 -1.57 7.76 8.64
N GLY A 169 -0.44 8.47 8.56
CA GLY A 169 -0.01 9.17 7.36
C GLY A 169 0.70 8.27 6.35
N ASP A 170 1.08 8.84 5.23
CA ASP A 170 1.72 8.12 4.13
C ASP A 170 3.03 8.82 3.72
N VAL A 171 4.13 8.10 3.74
CA VAL A 171 5.44 8.54 3.25
C VAL A 171 5.82 7.68 2.05
N VAL A 172 6.23 8.32 0.97
CA VAL A 172 6.66 7.66 -0.27
C VAL A 172 8.18 7.75 -0.38
N PRO A 173 8.94 6.74 0.09
CA PRO A 173 10.41 6.83 0.12
C PRO A 173 11.08 6.54 -1.23
N GLY A 174 10.33 6.09 -2.24
CA GLY A 174 10.85 5.69 -3.55
C GLY A 174 10.91 6.81 -4.59
N HIS A 175 10.02 7.79 -4.51
CA HIS A 175 9.92 8.83 -5.54
C HIS A 175 9.21 10.09 -5.03
N THR A 176 9.24 11.16 -5.85
CA THR A 176 8.41 12.36 -5.70
C THR A 176 7.65 12.63 -7.00
N GLY A 177 6.87 13.70 -7.05
CA GLY A 177 6.45 14.32 -8.31
C GLY A 177 7.53 15.24 -8.89
N LYS A 178 7.27 15.82 -10.07
CA LYS A 178 8.16 16.79 -10.71
C LYS A 178 7.91 18.21 -10.19
N GLY A 179 8.02 18.37 -8.86
CA GLY A 179 7.84 19.63 -8.15
C GLY A 179 9.09 20.52 -8.16
N ALA A 180 9.17 21.41 -7.18
CA ALA A 180 10.26 22.37 -7.04
C ALA A 180 11.64 21.68 -6.94
N ASP A 181 11.73 20.57 -6.19
CA ASP A 181 12.97 19.82 -6.02
C ASP A 181 13.48 19.26 -7.36
N PHE A 182 12.59 18.72 -8.20
CA PHE A 182 12.98 18.23 -9.52
C PHE A 182 13.39 19.37 -10.47
N ARG A 183 12.70 20.53 -10.40
CA ARG A 183 13.05 21.72 -11.19
C ARG A 183 14.39 22.31 -10.78
N LEU A 184 14.77 22.25 -9.51
CA LEU A 184 16.09 22.65 -9.02
C LEU A 184 17.16 21.62 -9.41
N ALA A 185 16.84 20.32 -9.37
CA ALA A 185 17.74 19.26 -9.78
C ALA A 185 18.13 19.36 -11.25
N GLU A 186 17.16 19.54 -12.16
CA GLU A 186 17.45 19.66 -13.62
C GLU A 186 18.29 20.91 -13.94
N ARG A 187 18.26 21.94 -13.04
CA ARG A 187 19.10 23.14 -13.13
C ARG A 187 20.47 23.00 -12.48
N ALA A 188 20.80 21.80 -12.00
CA ALA A 188 22.04 21.53 -11.27
C ALA A 188 22.28 22.51 -10.09
N TYR A 189 21.22 22.85 -9.37
CA TYR A 189 21.29 23.77 -8.24
C TYR A 189 21.58 23.04 -6.92
N GLY A 190 22.64 23.45 -6.20
CA GLY A 190 23.02 22.86 -4.91
C GLY A 190 23.09 21.34 -4.91
N ASP A 191 22.48 20.72 -3.89
CA ASP A 191 22.43 19.26 -3.68
C ASP A 191 21.24 18.59 -4.41
N TYR A 192 20.37 19.35 -5.06
CA TYR A 192 19.14 18.84 -5.65
C TYR A 192 19.33 17.73 -6.69
N PRO A 193 20.36 17.76 -7.55
CA PRO A 193 20.61 16.62 -8.45
C PRO A 193 20.81 15.29 -7.71
N GLY A 194 21.37 15.35 -6.49
CA GLY A 194 21.58 14.18 -5.63
C GLY A 194 20.29 13.55 -5.08
N ILE A 195 19.15 14.24 -5.16
CA ILE A 195 17.86 13.68 -4.75
C ILE A 195 17.47 12.52 -5.65
N TYR A 196 17.78 12.57 -6.95
CA TYR A 196 17.21 11.70 -7.97
C TYR A 196 18.25 10.83 -8.67
N HIS A 197 17.84 9.65 -9.10
CA HIS A 197 18.59 8.88 -10.07
C HIS A 197 18.52 9.58 -11.44
N MET A 198 19.41 10.54 -11.66
CA MET A 198 19.48 11.27 -12.93
C MET A 198 20.93 11.37 -13.42
N VAL A 199 21.08 11.19 -14.71
CA VAL A 199 22.37 11.14 -15.39
C VAL A 199 22.47 12.28 -16.39
N ARG A 200 23.49 13.12 -16.24
CA ARG A 200 23.80 14.16 -17.24
C ARG A 200 24.35 13.50 -18.49
N ILE A 201 23.75 13.80 -19.64
CA ILE A 201 24.21 13.31 -20.94
C ILE A 201 25.16 14.34 -21.56
N ASP A 202 26.34 13.87 -21.99
CA ASP A 202 27.33 14.69 -22.67
C ASP A 202 26.71 15.29 -23.96
N PRO A 203 26.90 16.58 -24.28
CA PRO A 203 26.35 17.20 -25.48
C PRO A 203 26.65 16.45 -26.78
N LYS A 204 27.82 15.80 -26.89
CA LYS A 204 28.18 14.97 -28.06
C LYS A 204 27.25 13.76 -28.27
N ASP A 205 26.57 13.29 -27.22
CA ASP A 205 25.68 12.11 -27.23
C ASP A 205 24.19 12.50 -27.24
N TRP A 206 23.84 13.81 -27.30
CA TRP A 206 22.43 14.25 -27.31
C TRP A 206 21.64 13.73 -28.52
N ASN A 207 22.33 13.37 -29.59
CA ASN A 207 21.72 12.72 -30.77
C ASN A 207 21.14 11.34 -30.47
N LEU A 208 21.48 10.69 -29.32
CA LEU A 208 20.89 9.45 -28.85
C LEU A 208 19.54 9.67 -28.18
N LEU A 209 19.24 10.91 -27.81
CA LEU A 209 18.00 11.29 -27.11
C LEU A 209 16.95 11.77 -28.12
N PRO A 210 15.72 11.25 -28.05
CA PRO A 210 14.64 11.77 -28.90
C PRO A 210 14.33 13.23 -28.54
N PRO A 211 13.75 14.01 -29.47
CA PRO A 211 13.25 15.35 -29.18
C PRO A 211 12.04 15.24 -28.20
N VAL A 212 11.97 16.17 -27.26
CA VAL A 212 10.82 16.29 -26.36
C VAL A 212 9.67 16.96 -27.12
N PRO A 213 8.45 16.39 -27.11
CA PRO A 213 7.30 16.99 -27.78
C PRO A 213 6.96 18.37 -27.21
N ALA A 214 6.49 19.28 -28.07
CA ALA A 214 6.06 20.60 -27.64
C ALA A 214 5.02 20.54 -26.51
N GLY A 215 5.21 21.34 -25.48
CA GLY A 215 4.33 21.36 -24.30
C GLY A 215 4.59 20.24 -23.27
N ARG A 216 5.62 19.41 -23.49
CA ARG A 216 6.12 18.45 -22.50
C ARG A 216 7.50 18.87 -22.00
N ASP A 217 7.85 18.45 -20.80
CA ASP A 217 9.17 18.72 -20.18
C ASP A 217 10.15 17.54 -20.34
N SER A 218 9.64 16.39 -20.75
CA SER A 218 10.43 15.17 -20.93
C SER A 218 9.74 14.17 -21.85
N ILE A 219 10.50 13.15 -22.27
CA ILE A 219 10.03 12.06 -23.12
C ILE A 219 10.51 10.72 -22.58
N ASN A 220 9.62 9.72 -22.51
CA ASN A 220 9.98 8.36 -22.14
C ASN A 220 10.86 7.72 -23.24
N LEU A 221 11.95 7.09 -22.82
CA LEU A 221 12.91 6.50 -23.75
C LEU A 221 12.46 5.11 -24.20
N GLN A 222 12.60 4.85 -25.49
CA GLN A 222 12.47 3.50 -26.02
C GLN A 222 13.63 2.61 -25.52
N PRO A 223 13.46 1.30 -25.32
CA PRO A 223 14.53 0.39 -24.88
C PRO A 223 15.82 0.52 -25.68
N ARG A 224 15.73 0.68 -27.01
CA ARG A 224 16.89 0.89 -27.88
C ARG A 224 17.72 2.14 -27.55
N ALA A 225 17.08 3.19 -27.07
CA ALA A 225 17.77 4.41 -26.63
C ALA A 225 18.49 4.20 -25.31
N VAL A 226 17.86 3.48 -24.38
CA VAL A 226 18.47 3.06 -23.11
C VAL A 226 19.69 2.19 -23.39
N ASP A 227 19.59 1.19 -24.26
CA ASP A 227 20.71 0.30 -24.66
C ASP A 227 21.86 1.10 -25.30
N ALA A 228 21.54 2.08 -26.14
CA ALA A 228 22.55 2.93 -26.79
C ALA A 228 23.32 3.80 -25.78
N LEU A 229 22.61 4.35 -24.77
CA LEU A 229 23.24 5.11 -23.69
C LEU A 229 24.09 4.20 -22.79
N GLN A 230 23.59 3.01 -22.48
CA GLN A 230 24.35 2.01 -21.70
C GLN A 230 25.63 1.59 -22.41
N ALA A 231 25.58 1.41 -23.72
CA ALA A 231 26.75 1.09 -24.56
C ALA A 231 27.81 2.22 -24.58
N LYS A 232 27.40 3.47 -24.28
CA LYS A 232 28.32 4.61 -24.13
C LYS A 232 28.90 4.73 -22.72
N GLY A 233 28.49 3.86 -21.80
CA GLY A 233 28.97 3.84 -20.41
C GLY A 233 28.14 4.67 -19.43
N TYR A 234 26.99 5.22 -19.86
CA TYR A 234 26.07 5.86 -18.90
C TYR A 234 25.44 4.83 -17.96
N ILE A 235 25.20 5.22 -16.70
CA ILE A 235 24.59 4.36 -15.69
C ILE A 235 23.07 4.38 -15.88
N VAL A 236 22.64 3.73 -16.94
CA VAL A 236 21.23 3.48 -17.28
C VAL A 236 21.08 1.98 -17.61
N GLY A 237 19.86 1.46 -17.56
CA GLY A 237 19.61 0.05 -17.92
C GLY A 237 18.21 -0.36 -17.54
N MET A 238 17.73 -1.47 -18.12
CA MET A 238 16.38 -2.00 -17.80
C MET A 238 16.37 -2.61 -16.41
N LEU A 239 15.35 -2.28 -15.61
CA LEU A 239 15.15 -2.88 -14.29
C LEU A 239 14.80 -4.36 -14.40
N SER A 240 15.16 -5.14 -13.38
CA SER A 240 14.83 -6.56 -13.29
C SER A 240 13.32 -6.78 -13.14
N SER A 241 12.65 -5.95 -12.36
CA SER A 241 11.19 -5.95 -12.22
C SER A 241 10.55 -4.93 -13.16
N ARG A 242 9.59 -5.39 -13.94
CA ARG A 242 8.84 -4.56 -14.88
C ARG A 242 7.48 -4.21 -14.29
N ILE A 243 7.34 -2.97 -13.83
CA ILE A 243 6.11 -2.44 -13.28
C ILE A 243 5.51 -1.41 -14.25
N PHE A 244 4.20 -1.50 -14.51
CA PHE A 244 3.43 -0.56 -15.35
C PHE A 244 3.91 -0.44 -16.81
N TYR A 245 4.34 -1.56 -17.40
CA TYR A 245 4.70 -1.64 -18.82
C TYR A 245 3.48 -1.87 -19.73
N GLU A 246 2.33 -1.36 -19.33
CA GLU A 246 1.12 -1.36 -20.14
C GLU A 246 1.22 -0.32 -21.25
N PRO A 247 0.59 -0.58 -22.44
CA PRO A 247 0.57 0.39 -23.52
C PRO A 247 0.03 1.76 -23.07
N GLY A 248 0.79 2.81 -23.34
CA GLY A 248 0.46 4.19 -22.96
C GLY A 248 0.99 4.63 -21.60
N VAL A 249 1.45 3.72 -20.73
CA VAL A 249 2.05 4.08 -19.44
C VAL A 249 3.53 4.39 -19.61
N LYS A 250 4.32 3.42 -20.08
CA LYS A 250 5.74 3.61 -20.36
C LYS A 250 6.30 2.50 -21.25
N ASP A 251 7.39 2.81 -21.97
CA ASP A 251 8.16 1.88 -22.77
C ASP A 251 9.46 1.43 -22.09
N SER A 252 10.01 2.27 -21.20
CA SER A 252 11.16 1.96 -20.36
C SER A 252 11.05 2.71 -19.03
N ASP A 253 11.95 2.41 -18.07
CA ASP A 253 12.04 3.07 -16.77
C ASP A 253 12.76 4.42 -16.82
N TRP A 254 13.15 4.90 -18.01
CA TRP A 254 13.96 6.09 -18.17
C TRP A 254 13.30 7.12 -19.08
N SER A 255 13.44 8.39 -18.69
CA SER A 255 12.97 9.52 -19.49
C SER A 255 14.06 10.56 -19.65
N ALA A 256 14.06 11.25 -20.79
CA ALA A 256 14.98 12.35 -21.07
C ALA A 256 14.27 13.70 -20.93
N THR A 257 14.93 14.66 -20.26
CA THR A 257 14.47 16.06 -20.23
C THR A 257 14.71 16.73 -21.59
N ASP A 258 14.05 17.87 -21.81
CA ASP A 258 14.50 18.80 -22.83
C ASP A 258 15.83 19.47 -22.41
N VAL A 259 16.35 20.36 -23.24
CA VAL A 259 17.50 21.20 -22.87
C VAL A 259 17.10 22.16 -21.75
N VAL A 260 17.77 22.06 -20.61
CA VAL A 260 17.53 22.91 -19.43
C VAL A 260 18.75 23.76 -19.15
N ARG A 261 18.55 25.07 -19.05
CA ARG A 261 19.57 26.01 -18.62
C ARG A 261 19.83 25.84 -17.13
N GLY A 262 21.05 25.48 -16.75
CA GLY A 262 21.48 25.34 -15.37
C GLY A 262 21.64 26.67 -14.64
N ALA A 263 21.60 26.65 -13.31
CA ALA A 263 21.86 27.79 -12.46
C ALA A 263 23.28 28.40 -12.69
N ASP A 264 24.21 27.59 -13.17
CA ASP A 264 25.57 27.96 -13.56
C ASP A 264 25.68 28.45 -15.02
N GLY A 265 24.57 28.60 -15.70
CA GLY A 265 24.53 29.04 -17.09
C GLY A 265 24.90 27.98 -18.13
N VAL A 266 25.02 26.69 -17.75
CA VAL A 266 25.34 25.58 -18.65
C VAL A 266 24.07 24.86 -19.07
N ASP A 267 23.90 24.63 -20.39
CA ASP A 267 22.79 23.85 -20.92
C ASP A 267 23.03 22.37 -20.69
N ARG A 268 21.97 21.64 -20.24
CA ARG A 268 22.03 20.23 -19.91
C ARG A 268 20.80 19.47 -20.47
N ARG A 269 21.00 18.22 -20.78
CA ARG A 269 19.92 17.24 -20.89
C ARG A 269 20.19 16.11 -19.90
N TRP A 270 19.17 15.73 -19.17
CA TRP A 270 19.23 14.68 -18.17
C TRP A 270 18.44 13.47 -18.63
N VAL A 271 18.89 12.29 -18.25
CA VAL A 271 18.11 11.06 -18.29
C VAL A 271 17.86 10.66 -16.84
N TYR A 272 16.59 10.54 -16.45
CA TYR A 272 16.20 10.21 -15.08
C TYR A 272 15.38 8.94 -15.03
N LEU A 273 15.53 8.22 -13.92
CA LEU A 273 14.80 7.00 -13.62
C LEU A 273 13.40 7.33 -13.08
N HIS A 274 12.41 6.54 -13.47
CA HIS A 274 11.09 6.51 -12.87
C HIS A 274 10.61 5.06 -12.77
N TYR A 275 10.63 4.52 -11.57
CA TYR A 275 10.27 3.13 -11.34
C TYR A 275 8.81 2.83 -11.74
N PHE A 276 7.91 3.76 -11.47
CA PHE A 276 6.48 3.66 -11.79
C PHE A 276 6.14 4.47 -13.05
N LYS A 277 5.69 5.70 -12.91
CA LYS A 277 5.26 6.56 -14.02
C LYS A 277 6.27 7.66 -14.31
N GLN A 278 6.26 8.19 -15.53
CA GLN A 278 7.17 9.25 -15.99
C GLN A 278 7.15 10.50 -15.11
N GLY A 279 6.01 10.81 -14.47
CA GLY A 279 5.87 11.92 -13.52
C GLY A 279 6.41 11.66 -12.11
N GLN A 280 6.98 10.46 -11.87
CA GLN A 280 7.43 9.99 -10.55
C GLN A 280 8.95 9.72 -10.55
N PRO A 281 9.83 10.75 -10.60
CA PRO A 281 11.27 10.56 -10.59
C PRO A 281 11.73 9.85 -9.32
N THR A 282 12.53 8.80 -9.49
CA THR A 282 13.00 7.92 -8.42
C THR A 282 14.09 8.58 -7.60
N LEU A 283 13.99 8.45 -6.26
CA LEU A 283 14.95 8.99 -5.30
C LEU A 283 16.26 8.17 -5.31
N ASN A 284 17.39 8.88 -5.17
CA ASN A 284 18.73 8.27 -5.11
C ASN A 284 19.23 8.15 -3.67
N TRP A 285 19.06 6.98 -3.06
CA TRP A 285 19.52 6.68 -1.71
C TRP A 285 21.03 6.38 -1.60
N LEU A 286 21.77 6.50 -2.70
CA LEU A 286 23.23 6.25 -2.75
C LEU A 286 24.02 7.53 -3.06
N ASP A 287 23.38 8.70 -3.10
CA ASP A 287 24.08 9.93 -3.36
C ASP A 287 24.88 10.43 -2.13
N PRO A 288 26.14 10.83 -2.29
CA PRO A 288 26.97 11.27 -1.15
C PRO A 288 26.48 12.54 -0.44
N THR A 289 25.56 13.30 -1.04
CA THR A 289 24.92 14.45 -0.38
C THR A 289 23.85 14.03 0.63
N MET A 290 23.40 12.77 0.57
CA MET A 290 22.27 12.23 1.35
C MET A 290 20.99 13.08 1.20
N ALA A 291 20.79 13.68 0.04
CA ALA A 291 19.69 14.61 -0.17
C ALA A 291 18.31 13.89 -0.17
N ALA A 292 18.24 12.69 -0.70
CA ALA A 292 17.02 11.86 -0.66
C ALA A 292 16.66 11.46 0.77
N GLU A 293 17.63 11.02 1.56
CA GLU A 293 17.45 10.67 2.99
C GLU A 293 16.97 11.87 3.80
N ARG A 294 17.62 13.03 3.61
CA ARG A 294 17.23 14.27 4.30
C ARG A 294 15.79 14.65 3.99
N LEU A 295 15.38 14.55 2.72
CA LEU A 295 14.01 14.82 2.30
C LEU A 295 13.02 13.88 2.98
N ILE A 296 13.27 12.56 2.98
CA ILE A 296 12.37 11.57 3.56
C ILE A 296 12.32 11.64 5.08
N VAL A 297 13.44 11.90 5.73
CA VAL A 297 13.48 12.15 7.19
C VAL A 297 12.64 13.38 7.55
N GLY A 298 12.77 14.46 6.78
CA GLY A 298 11.95 15.66 6.98
C GLY A 298 10.47 15.41 6.74
N ASP A 299 10.14 14.62 5.74
CA ASP A 299 8.76 14.21 5.45
C ASP A 299 8.13 13.44 6.63
N ALA A 300 8.83 12.45 7.17
CA ALA A 300 8.37 11.70 8.33
C ALA A 300 8.25 12.57 9.60
N ILE A 301 9.17 13.53 9.82
CA ILE A 301 9.05 14.49 10.91
C ILE A 301 7.81 15.37 10.72
N ASN A 302 7.53 15.83 9.50
CA ASN A 302 6.34 16.62 9.19
C ASN A 302 5.05 15.86 9.53
N GLU A 303 4.93 14.61 9.12
CA GLU A 303 3.77 13.77 9.44
C GLU A 303 3.57 13.64 10.97
N LEU A 304 4.62 13.26 11.68
CA LEU A 304 4.52 12.97 13.12
C LEU A 304 4.37 14.19 14.00
N ARG A 305 5.06 15.32 13.66
CA ARG A 305 5.20 16.47 14.56
C ARG A 305 4.40 17.69 14.12
N VAL A 306 4.24 17.89 12.82
CA VAL A 306 3.46 19.02 12.29
C VAL A 306 2.00 18.60 12.08
N LEU A 307 1.76 17.47 11.43
CA LEU A 307 0.42 16.96 11.19
C LEU A 307 -0.14 16.18 12.39
N GLY A 308 0.69 15.46 13.13
CA GLY A 308 0.35 14.82 14.40
C GLY A 308 -0.04 13.36 14.30
N ASP A 309 0.38 12.67 13.23
CA ASP A 309 0.11 11.26 13.00
C ASP A 309 0.70 10.35 14.07
N GLY A 310 0.04 9.22 14.31
CA GLY A 310 0.48 8.21 15.28
C GLY A 310 1.26 7.06 14.64
N ALA A 311 1.19 6.92 13.33
CA ALA A 311 1.90 5.92 12.55
C ALA A 311 2.08 6.38 11.10
N LEU A 312 3.00 5.74 10.36
CA LEU A 312 3.29 6.04 8.96
C LEU A 312 3.28 4.76 8.11
N ARG A 313 2.62 4.82 6.96
CA ARG A 313 2.80 3.87 5.87
C ARG A 313 4.05 4.24 5.08
N LEU A 314 4.84 3.24 4.72
CA LEU A 314 5.96 3.37 3.80
C LEU A 314 5.55 2.76 2.46
N ASP A 315 5.26 3.63 1.49
CA ASP A 315 4.83 3.25 0.15
C ASP A 315 5.96 2.60 -0.63
N ALA A 316 5.71 1.45 -1.28
CA ALA A 316 6.63 0.75 -2.18
C ALA A 316 8.08 0.67 -1.68
N ASN A 317 8.26 0.55 -0.38
CA ASN A 317 9.54 0.71 0.31
C ASN A 317 10.55 -0.44 0.11
N GLY A 318 10.19 -1.48 -0.62
CA GLY A 318 11.11 -2.53 -1.10
C GLY A 318 11.95 -2.15 -2.32
N LEU A 319 11.70 -0.99 -2.92
CA LEU A 319 12.21 -0.58 -4.22
C LEU A 319 13.15 0.65 -4.15
N LEU A 320 13.94 0.77 -3.06
CA LEU A 320 14.76 1.95 -2.78
C LEU A 320 16.19 1.85 -3.31
N GLY A 321 16.73 0.64 -3.41
CA GLY A 321 18.09 0.43 -3.89
C GLY A 321 18.13 0.11 -5.39
N ILE A 322 19.00 0.78 -6.13
CA ILE A 322 19.25 0.51 -7.55
C ILE A 322 20.73 0.30 -7.73
N GLU A 323 21.10 -0.89 -8.20
CA GLU A 323 22.47 -1.31 -8.43
C GLU A 323 22.51 -2.19 -9.68
N ARG A 324 23.63 -2.15 -10.41
CA ARG A 324 23.84 -3.02 -11.58
C ARG A 324 24.41 -4.36 -11.12
N ASP A 325 23.78 -5.47 -11.50
CA ASP A 325 24.29 -6.81 -11.24
C ASP A 325 25.46 -7.17 -12.20
N GLU A 326 26.10 -8.32 -11.96
CA GLU A 326 27.22 -8.83 -12.77
C GLU A 326 26.85 -9.04 -14.25
N ASN A 327 25.56 -9.24 -14.55
CA ASN A 327 25.04 -9.41 -15.88
C ASN A 327 24.63 -8.07 -16.53
N GLY A 328 24.89 -6.96 -15.87
CA GLY A 328 24.54 -5.61 -16.35
C GLY A 328 23.07 -5.24 -16.18
N ARG A 329 22.27 -6.07 -15.48
CA ARG A 329 20.88 -5.72 -15.14
C ARG A 329 20.85 -4.76 -13.96
N VAL A 330 19.90 -3.87 -13.97
CA VAL A 330 19.68 -2.95 -12.85
C VAL A 330 18.73 -3.65 -11.85
N TRP A 331 19.25 -3.89 -10.64
CA TRP A 331 18.52 -4.53 -9.56
C TRP A 331 17.94 -3.49 -8.60
N SER A 332 16.67 -3.60 -8.27
CA SER A 332 15.99 -2.65 -7.38
C SER A 332 15.15 -3.32 -6.30
N GLU A 333 14.43 -4.38 -6.63
CA GLU A 333 13.49 -5.02 -5.72
C GLU A 333 14.25 -5.88 -4.68
N GLY A 334 13.92 -5.69 -3.39
CA GLY A 334 14.58 -6.40 -2.30
C GLY A 334 16.05 -6.05 -2.08
N HIS A 335 16.54 -4.96 -2.66
CA HIS A 335 17.94 -4.51 -2.53
C HIS A 335 18.33 -4.35 -1.04
N PRO A 336 19.56 -4.75 -0.62
CA PRO A 336 20.03 -4.57 0.76
C PRO A 336 19.92 -3.14 1.28
N LEU A 337 20.10 -2.13 0.42
CA LEU A 337 19.88 -0.72 0.76
C LEU A 337 18.44 -0.44 1.20
N SER A 338 17.45 -1.11 0.62
CA SER A 338 16.06 -0.97 1.05
C SER A 338 15.88 -1.39 2.50
N VAL A 339 16.57 -2.44 2.95
CA VAL A 339 16.57 -2.87 4.36
C VAL A 339 17.13 -1.76 5.25
N THR A 340 18.32 -1.23 4.92
CA THR A 340 18.99 -0.19 5.71
C THR A 340 18.19 1.12 5.73
N ALA A 341 17.67 1.57 4.60
CA ALA A 341 16.84 2.76 4.50
C ALA A 341 15.56 2.65 5.34
N ASN A 342 14.90 1.51 5.29
CA ASN A 342 13.69 1.26 6.09
C ASN A 342 13.97 1.15 7.59
N GLN A 343 15.13 0.61 7.99
CA GLN A 343 15.59 0.66 9.38
C GLN A 343 15.78 2.10 9.85
N LEU A 344 16.45 2.92 9.06
CA LEU A 344 16.68 4.34 9.39
C LEU A 344 15.34 5.07 9.59
N ILE A 345 14.41 4.94 8.65
CA ILE A 345 13.10 5.60 8.73
C ILE A 345 12.33 5.08 9.96
N ALA A 346 12.23 3.76 10.12
CA ALA A 346 11.46 3.16 11.21
C ALA A 346 12.02 3.49 12.59
N ASP A 347 13.34 3.51 12.77
CA ASP A 347 13.99 3.88 14.03
C ASP A 347 13.74 5.36 14.35
N MET A 348 13.82 6.23 13.35
CA MET A 348 13.54 7.66 13.52
C MET A 348 12.05 7.87 13.86
N VAL A 349 11.12 7.20 13.20
CA VAL A 349 9.69 7.28 13.52
C VAL A 349 9.40 6.79 14.93
N ARG A 350 9.99 5.66 15.36
CA ARG A 350 9.86 5.17 16.75
C ARG A 350 10.43 6.17 17.76
N LYS A 351 11.55 6.78 17.45
CA LYS A 351 12.16 7.84 18.26
C LYS A 351 11.19 8.99 18.51
N PHE A 352 10.43 9.39 17.50
CA PHE A 352 9.39 10.41 17.61
C PHE A 352 8.05 9.91 18.17
N GLY A 353 7.96 8.65 18.59
CA GLY A 353 6.77 8.05 19.24
C GLY A 353 5.78 7.38 18.31
N GLY A 354 6.03 7.32 17.01
CA GLY A 354 5.20 6.67 16.00
C GLY A 354 5.47 5.19 15.82
N PHE A 355 4.75 4.58 14.89
CA PHE A 355 4.96 3.24 14.35
C PHE A 355 5.06 3.33 12.83
N THR A 356 5.62 2.29 12.20
CA THR A 356 5.66 2.19 10.75
C THR A 356 5.03 0.91 10.27
N PHE A 357 4.44 0.95 9.08
CA PHE A 357 4.14 -0.24 8.34
C PHE A 357 4.57 -0.11 6.88
N GLN A 358 4.86 -1.24 6.28
CA GLN A 358 5.44 -1.30 4.95
C GLN A 358 4.50 -1.92 3.93
N GLU A 359 4.65 -1.48 2.70
CA GLU A 359 4.00 -2.06 1.53
C GLU A 359 5.02 -2.87 0.74
N LEU A 360 4.94 -4.19 0.89
CA LEU A 360 5.85 -5.12 0.23
C LEU A 360 5.08 -6.23 -0.48
N ALA A 361 5.25 -6.32 -1.78
CA ALA A 361 4.80 -7.45 -2.60
C ALA A 361 5.93 -8.44 -2.91
N LEU A 362 6.85 -8.62 -1.97
CA LEU A 362 8.06 -9.43 -2.10
C LEU A 362 7.83 -10.92 -1.77
N PRO A 363 8.72 -11.83 -2.17
CA PRO A 363 8.74 -13.20 -1.69
C PRO A 363 8.88 -13.27 -0.15
N LEU A 364 8.46 -14.39 0.45
CA LEU A 364 8.49 -14.55 1.91
C LEU A 364 9.90 -14.45 2.51
N ASP A 365 10.92 -14.85 1.77
CA ASP A 365 12.33 -14.69 2.16
C ASP A 365 12.70 -13.22 2.36
N ASP A 366 12.32 -12.39 1.40
CA ASP A 366 12.59 -10.95 1.43
C ASP A 366 11.72 -10.24 2.47
N LEU A 367 10.47 -10.67 2.65
CA LEU A 367 9.62 -10.15 3.71
C LEU A 367 10.27 -10.31 5.08
N ASN A 368 10.73 -11.52 5.43
CA ASN A 368 11.38 -11.79 6.70
C ASN A 368 12.65 -10.93 6.88
N ARG A 369 13.41 -10.73 5.82
CA ARG A 369 14.59 -9.87 5.84
C ARG A 369 14.23 -8.39 6.06
N MET A 370 13.20 -7.90 5.36
CA MET A 370 12.75 -6.50 5.47
C MET A 370 12.13 -6.18 6.82
N THR A 371 11.42 -7.13 7.44
CA THR A 371 10.78 -6.93 8.75
C THR A 371 11.75 -7.07 9.94
N SER A 372 12.88 -7.76 9.77
CA SER A 372 13.77 -8.16 10.90
C SER A 372 14.41 -6.99 11.66
N GLY A 373 14.42 -5.79 11.16
CA GLY A 373 15.03 -4.62 11.82
C GLY A 373 14.39 -3.28 11.48
N GLY A 374 13.41 -3.29 10.61
CA GLY A 374 12.82 -2.10 10.03
C GLY A 374 11.41 -1.78 10.57
N PRO A 375 10.41 -1.72 9.71
CA PRO A 375 9.03 -1.40 10.04
C PRO A 375 8.39 -2.36 11.05
N ASP A 376 7.40 -1.87 11.78
CA ASP A 376 6.71 -2.63 12.82
C ASP A 376 5.70 -3.61 12.24
N LEU A 377 5.04 -3.25 11.14
CA LEU A 377 4.00 -4.05 10.49
C LEU A 377 4.22 -4.09 8.96
N SER A 378 3.53 -5.04 8.30
CA SER A 378 3.60 -5.21 6.85
C SER A 378 2.22 -5.56 6.27
N TYR A 379 1.89 -5.08 5.07
CA TYR A 379 0.72 -5.56 4.34
C TYR A 379 0.84 -7.05 4.00
N ASP A 380 -0.28 -7.75 4.10
CA ASP A 380 -0.43 -9.12 3.63
C ASP A 380 -0.78 -9.16 2.13
N PHE A 381 0.21 -9.09 1.28
CA PHE A 381 0.06 -9.29 -0.17
C PHE A 381 0.11 -10.76 -0.60
N PHE A 382 0.41 -11.69 0.33
CA PHE A 382 0.56 -13.10 0.00
C PHE A 382 -0.78 -13.81 -0.06
N THR A 383 -1.65 -13.55 0.91
CA THR A 383 -2.90 -14.27 1.03
C THR A 383 -4.03 -13.65 0.21
N ARG A 384 -3.93 -12.36 -0.17
CA ARG A 384 -4.97 -11.70 -0.95
C ARG A 384 -5.27 -12.39 -2.28
N PRO A 385 -4.33 -12.62 -3.21
CA PRO A 385 -4.62 -13.37 -4.43
C PRO A 385 -5.06 -14.81 -4.14
N ALA A 386 -4.63 -15.39 -3.04
CA ALA A 386 -4.96 -16.75 -2.68
C ALA A 386 -6.41 -16.90 -2.17
N TYR A 387 -6.91 -15.98 -1.33
CA TYR A 387 -8.32 -16.04 -0.92
C TYR A 387 -9.28 -15.60 -2.03
N ASP A 388 -8.88 -14.67 -2.89
CA ASP A 388 -9.67 -14.33 -4.08
C ASP A 388 -9.75 -15.52 -5.05
N HIS A 389 -8.65 -16.26 -5.26
CA HIS A 389 -8.66 -17.50 -6.01
C HIS A 389 -9.61 -18.52 -5.38
N ALA A 390 -9.55 -18.72 -4.05
CA ALA A 390 -10.44 -19.63 -3.34
C ALA A 390 -11.92 -19.25 -3.53
N LEU A 391 -12.24 -17.98 -3.47
CA LEU A 391 -13.59 -17.47 -3.73
C LEU A 391 -14.04 -17.71 -5.19
N LEU A 392 -13.19 -17.40 -6.16
CA LEU A 392 -13.51 -17.50 -7.59
C LEU A 392 -13.69 -18.93 -8.06
N THR A 393 -12.99 -19.89 -7.45
CA THR A 393 -12.97 -21.29 -7.85
C THR A 393 -13.78 -22.21 -6.92
N GLY A 394 -14.07 -21.76 -5.68
CA GLY A 394 -14.61 -22.64 -4.63
C GLY A 394 -13.59 -23.66 -4.12
N ASP A 395 -12.29 -23.44 -4.38
CA ASP A 395 -11.18 -24.34 -4.02
C ASP A 395 -10.13 -23.58 -3.19
N ALA A 396 -10.09 -23.85 -1.89
CA ALA A 396 -9.21 -23.19 -0.94
C ALA A 396 -7.80 -23.84 -0.84
N GLU A 397 -7.46 -24.79 -1.69
CA GLU A 397 -6.18 -25.52 -1.56
C GLU A 397 -4.98 -24.63 -1.79
N PHE A 398 -5.05 -23.70 -2.76
CA PHE A 398 -3.97 -22.73 -2.98
C PHE A 398 -3.80 -21.79 -1.78
N LEU A 399 -4.90 -21.33 -1.18
CA LEU A 399 -4.85 -20.51 0.03
C LEU A 399 -4.24 -21.27 1.22
N ARG A 400 -4.67 -22.53 1.42
CA ARG A 400 -4.11 -23.41 2.46
C ARG A 400 -2.62 -23.63 2.26
N LEU A 401 -2.19 -23.97 1.03
CA LEU A 401 -0.77 -24.11 0.67
C LEU A 401 0.02 -22.84 0.99
N THR A 402 -0.49 -21.66 0.59
CA THR A 402 0.14 -20.37 0.86
C THR A 402 0.33 -20.13 2.36
N MET A 403 -0.70 -20.39 3.17
CA MET A 403 -0.63 -20.20 4.63
C MET A 403 0.28 -21.23 5.32
N GLN A 404 0.30 -22.47 4.83
CA GLN A 404 1.24 -23.50 5.32
C GLN A 404 2.69 -23.11 5.02
N ILE A 405 2.97 -22.53 3.85
CA ILE A 405 4.30 -22.01 3.50
C ILE A 405 4.66 -20.84 4.44
N MET A 406 3.74 -19.93 4.73
CA MET A 406 3.99 -18.85 5.69
C MET A 406 4.40 -19.38 7.07
N LEU A 407 3.76 -20.45 7.56
CA LEU A 407 4.15 -21.13 8.81
C LEU A 407 5.56 -21.76 8.70
N GLN A 408 5.87 -22.40 7.57
CA GLN A 408 7.21 -22.97 7.33
C GLN A 408 8.31 -21.91 7.34
N TYR A 409 8.03 -20.74 6.77
CA TYR A 409 8.94 -19.57 6.79
C TYR A 409 8.89 -18.79 8.11
N ARG A 410 8.09 -19.25 9.09
CA ARG A 410 7.95 -18.64 10.43
C ARG A 410 7.53 -17.17 10.36
N VAL A 411 6.67 -16.83 9.41
CA VAL A 411 6.09 -15.48 9.35
C VAL A 411 5.20 -15.28 10.57
N ASP A 412 5.49 -14.25 11.39
CA ASP A 412 4.61 -13.86 12.49
C ASP A 412 3.39 -13.13 11.92
N THR A 413 2.26 -13.83 11.83
CA THR A 413 1.01 -13.25 11.32
C THR A 413 0.51 -12.07 12.14
N GLY A 414 0.94 -11.94 13.40
CA GLY A 414 0.67 -10.77 14.24
C GLY A 414 1.38 -9.49 13.79
N THR A 415 2.28 -9.57 12.81
CA THR A 415 2.91 -8.41 12.17
C THR A 415 2.21 -7.98 10.89
N LEU A 416 1.16 -8.69 10.46
CA LEU A 416 0.53 -8.47 9.17
C LEU A 416 -0.70 -7.58 9.26
N ILE A 417 -0.99 -6.89 8.16
CA ILE A 417 -2.19 -6.10 7.95
C ILE A 417 -3.01 -6.79 6.87
N HIS A 418 -4.10 -7.43 7.29
CA HIS A 418 -5.04 -8.13 6.42
C HIS A 418 -6.08 -7.15 5.90
N ALA A 419 -5.90 -6.68 4.66
CA ALA A 419 -6.75 -5.66 4.04
C ALA A 419 -7.68 -6.28 2.99
N LEU A 420 -8.94 -5.83 2.96
CA LEU A 420 -9.88 -6.20 1.91
C LEU A 420 -9.52 -5.49 0.59
N GLN A 421 -9.77 -4.19 0.51
CA GLN A 421 -9.49 -3.38 -0.68
C GLN A 421 -8.66 -2.16 -0.33
N ASN A 422 -7.72 -1.80 -1.21
CA ASN A 422 -7.08 -0.50 -1.26
C ASN A 422 -7.37 0.18 -2.62
N HIS A 423 -6.62 1.21 -2.98
CA HIS A 423 -6.77 1.94 -4.25
C HIS A 423 -6.14 1.24 -5.46
N ASP A 424 -5.35 0.18 -5.23
CA ASP A 424 -4.66 -0.56 -6.27
C ASP A 424 -5.52 -1.63 -6.92
N GLU A 425 -5.01 -2.24 -7.95
CA GLU A 425 -5.59 -3.42 -8.57
C GLU A 425 -5.48 -4.65 -7.65
N LEU A 426 -6.27 -5.66 -7.95
CA LEU A 426 -6.06 -6.99 -7.42
C LEU A 426 -4.79 -7.56 -8.06
N THR A 427 -3.70 -7.58 -7.30
CA THR A 427 -2.41 -8.08 -7.77
C THR A 427 -2.45 -9.60 -7.93
N MET A 428 -1.89 -10.11 -9.03
CA MET A 428 -1.76 -11.56 -9.28
C MET A 428 -0.30 -11.96 -9.51
N GLY A 429 0.62 -11.21 -8.91
CA GLY A 429 2.07 -11.48 -9.01
C GLY A 429 2.43 -12.83 -8.42
N ILE A 430 1.81 -13.20 -7.29
CA ILE A 430 2.07 -14.45 -6.55
C ILE A 430 3.58 -14.61 -6.35
N GLY A 431 4.19 -13.58 -5.76
CA GLY A 431 5.64 -13.33 -5.75
C GLY A 431 6.49 -14.50 -5.25
N HIS A 432 6.04 -15.21 -4.19
CA HIS A 432 6.80 -16.34 -3.66
C HIS A 432 6.97 -17.46 -4.71
N PHE A 433 5.89 -17.87 -5.37
CA PHE A 433 5.93 -18.90 -6.43
C PHE A 433 6.62 -18.42 -7.72
N ALA A 434 6.73 -17.11 -7.91
CA ALA A 434 7.52 -16.52 -9.00
C ALA A 434 9.02 -16.59 -8.71
N ALA A 435 9.44 -16.27 -7.48
CA ALA A 435 10.84 -16.34 -7.03
C ALA A 435 11.32 -17.78 -6.93
N HIS A 436 10.46 -18.71 -6.50
CA HIS A 436 10.72 -20.15 -6.39
C HIS A 436 10.14 -20.91 -7.59
N ALA A 437 10.39 -20.41 -8.80
CA ALA A 437 9.77 -20.91 -10.03
C ALA A 437 10.08 -22.37 -10.32
N ASP A 438 11.28 -22.84 -9.98
CA ASP A 438 11.79 -24.19 -10.22
C ASP A 438 11.60 -25.14 -9.02
N ASP A 439 11.26 -24.59 -7.84
CA ASP A 439 11.00 -25.38 -6.64
C ASP A 439 9.70 -26.19 -6.79
N THR A 440 9.65 -27.33 -6.13
CA THR A 440 8.51 -28.26 -6.25
C THR A 440 7.56 -28.13 -5.07
N PHE A 441 6.29 -27.94 -5.35
CA PHE A 441 5.20 -27.82 -4.39
C PHE A 441 4.16 -28.93 -4.61
N SER A 442 3.58 -29.44 -3.52
CA SER A 442 2.42 -30.34 -3.61
C SER A 442 1.16 -29.49 -3.76
N PHE A 443 0.52 -29.56 -4.93
CA PHE A 443 -0.71 -28.83 -5.22
C PHE A 443 -1.71 -29.72 -5.95
N ARG A 444 -2.92 -29.83 -5.43
CA ARG A 444 -4.01 -30.70 -5.94
C ARG A 444 -3.57 -32.16 -6.11
N GLY A 445 -2.83 -32.65 -5.11
CA GLY A 445 -2.33 -34.04 -5.11
C GLY A 445 -1.24 -34.33 -6.15
N ARG A 446 -0.65 -33.29 -6.75
CA ARG A 446 0.43 -33.42 -7.75
C ARG A 446 1.64 -32.59 -7.33
N GLN A 447 2.82 -33.06 -7.69
CA GLN A 447 4.04 -32.28 -7.59
C GLN A 447 4.12 -31.33 -8.78
N MET A 448 4.20 -30.02 -8.52
CA MET A 448 4.23 -28.97 -9.54
C MET A 448 5.31 -27.96 -9.22
N THR A 449 5.98 -27.43 -10.24
CA THR A 449 6.93 -26.31 -10.05
C THR A 449 6.20 -25.05 -9.63
N GLY A 450 6.87 -24.17 -8.89
CA GLY A 450 6.31 -22.86 -8.48
C GLY A 450 5.77 -22.06 -9.66
N LYS A 451 6.52 -22.05 -10.77
CA LYS A 451 6.05 -21.45 -12.03
C LYS A 451 4.71 -22.05 -12.47
N ARG A 452 4.56 -23.38 -12.45
CA ARG A 452 3.32 -24.02 -12.90
C ARG A 452 2.15 -23.77 -11.95
N VAL A 453 2.39 -23.75 -10.64
CA VAL A 453 1.36 -23.39 -9.64
C VAL A 453 0.88 -21.96 -9.91
N ARG A 454 1.81 -20.99 -10.01
CA ARG A 454 1.49 -19.59 -10.28
C ARG A 454 0.69 -19.41 -11.57
N ASP A 455 1.17 -20.00 -12.67
CA ASP A 455 0.54 -19.83 -13.98
C ASP A 455 -0.88 -20.43 -13.96
N THR A 456 -1.08 -21.61 -13.34
CA THR A 456 -2.41 -22.24 -13.18
C THR A 456 -3.37 -21.34 -12.39
N VAL A 457 -2.95 -20.83 -11.24
CA VAL A 457 -3.78 -19.94 -10.39
C VAL A 457 -4.16 -18.66 -11.15
N ARG A 458 -3.20 -18.04 -11.84
CA ARG A 458 -3.46 -16.83 -12.64
C ARG A 458 -4.43 -17.09 -13.80
N GLU A 459 -4.27 -18.19 -14.53
CA GLU A 459 -5.17 -18.58 -15.61
C GLU A 459 -6.60 -18.74 -15.11
N GLU A 460 -6.79 -19.44 -13.98
CA GLU A 460 -8.10 -19.65 -13.36
C GLU A 460 -8.74 -18.34 -12.89
N MET A 461 -7.97 -17.44 -12.30
CA MET A 461 -8.45 -16.13 -11.86
C MET A 461 -8.83 -15.23 -13.06
N TYR A 462 -7.98 -15.14 -14.08
CA TYR A 462 -8.28 -14.37 -15.29
C TYR A 462 -9.52 -14.89 -16.02
N ALA A 463 -9.70 -16.21 -16.09
CA ALA A 463 -10.89 -16.81 -16.72
C ALA A 463 -12.21 -16.37 -16.06
N LYS A 464 -12.16 -15.96 -14.79
CA LYS A 464 -13.35 -15.50 -14.04
C LYS A 464 -13.48 -13.98 -14.01
N LEU A 465 -12.35 -13.26 -13.93
CA LEU A 465 -12.33 -11.83 -13.67
C LEU A 465 -12.33 -10.97 -14.92
N ILE A 466 -11.96 -11.50 -16.08
CA ILE A 466 -11.77 -10.70 -17.31
C ILE A 466 -12.68 -11.22 -18.44
N SER A 467 -13.08 -10.28 -19.29
CA SER A 467 -13.86 -10.52 -20.51
C SER A 467 -15.29 -10.99 -20.26
N GLY A 468 -15.82 -11.91 -21.07
CA GLY A 468 -17.22 -12.33 -21.08
C GLY A 468 -17.87 -12.56 -19.72
N PRO A 469 -17.24 -13.28 -18.77
CA PRO A 469 -17.79 -13.46 -17.41
C PRO A 469 -17.93 -12.15 -16.63
N SER A 470 -17.00 -11.22 -16.75
CA SER A 470 -16.92 -10.00 -15.93
C SER A 470 -16.48 -8.77 -16.75
N PRO A 471 -17.36 -8.26 -17.65
CA PRO A 471 -17.03 -7.20 -18.59
C PRO A 471 -16.75 -5.84 -17.92
N TYR A 472 -17.01 -5.72 -16.64
CA TYR A 472 -16.86 -4.52 -15.83
C TYR A 472 -15.50 -4.41 -15.14
N ASN A 473 -14.63 -5.41 -15.31
CA ASN A 473 -13.26 -5.40 -14.82
C ASN A 473 -12.27 -5.15 -15.97
N MET A 474 -11.09 -4.63 -15.64
CA MET A 474 -10.03 -4.35 -16.62
C MET A 474 -8.68 -4.88 -16.12
N LYS A 475 -7.81 -5.28 -17.06
CA LYS A 475 -6.42 -5.67 -16.73
C LYS A 475 -5.56 -4.47 -16.40
N PHE A 476 -4.66 -4.61 -15.42
CA PHE A 476 -3.60 -3.65 -15.13
C PHE A 476 -2.47 -4.29 -14.31
N GLY A 477 -1.22 -3.92 -14.57
CA GLY A 477 -0.06 -4.28 -13.74
C GLY A 477 0.16 -5.79 -13.53
N GLY A 478 -0.33 -6.63 -14.45
CA GLY A 478 -0.34 -8.08 -14.27
C GLY A 478 -1.43 -8.59 -13.31
N GLY A 479 -2.33 -7.69 -12.89
CA GLY A 479 -3.52 -7.94 -12.07
C GLY A 479 -4.81 -7.48 -12.74
N VAL A 480 -5.83 -7.17 -11.94
CA VAL A 480 -7.16 -6.76 -12.38
C VAL A 480 -7.67 -5.58 -11.57
N SER A 481 -8.02 -4.50 -12.25
CA SER A 481 -8.75 -3.37 -11.65
C SER A 481 -10.18 -3.80 -11.35
N SER A 482 -10.54 -3.85 -10.08
CA SER A 482 -11.84 -4.28 -9.58
C SER A 482 -12.05 -3.80 -8.14
N THR A 483 -13.29 -3.77 -7.66
CA THR A 483 -13.60 -3.60 -6.23
C THR A 483 -13.87 -4.96 -5.59
N THR A 484 -13.77 -5.07 -4.26
CA THR A 484 -14.14 -6.32 -3.55
C THR A 484 -15.55 -6.79 -3.93
N ALA A 485 -16.52 -5.88 -3.93
CA ALA A 485 -17.90 -6.21 -4.31
C ALA A 485 -17.99 -6.72 -5.75
N THR A 486 -17.16 -6.21 -6.66
CA THR A 486 -17.17 -6.63 -8.07
C THR A 486 -16.41 -7.94 -8.30
N VAL A 487 -15.36 -8.23 -7.54
CA VAL A 487 -14.74 -9.57 -7.49
C VAL A 487 -15.78 -10.61 -7.05
N ILE A 488 -16.58 -10.27 -6.03
CA ILE A 488 -17.66 -11.14 -5.56
C ILE A 488 -18.72 -11.35 -6.63
N THR A 489 -19.12 -10.33 -7.40
CA THR A 489 -20.07 -10.51 -8.51
C THR A 489 -19.51 -11.44 -9.57
N SER A 490 -18.21 -11.38 -9.85
CA SER A 490 -17.52 -12.32 -10.76
C SER A 490 -17.58 -13.75 -10.24
N ALA A 491 -17.32 -13.97 -8.96
CA ALA A 491 -17.39 -15.29 -8.32
C ALA A 491 -18.80 -15.88 -8.34
N LEU A 492 -19.82 -15.03 -8.19
CA LEU A 492 -21.24 -15.43 -8.24
C LEU A 492 -21.80 -15.56 -9.66
N GLY A 493 -21.02 -15.27 -10.70
CA GLY A 493 -21.45 -15.33 -12.09
C GLY A 493 -22.49 -14.26 -12.47
N ILE A 494 -22.43 -13.09 -11.84
CA ILE A 494 -23.33 -11.97 -12.10
C ILE A 494 -22.72 -11.10 -13.21
N HIS A 495 -23.30 -11.09 -14.38
CA HIS A 495 -22.78 -10.37 -15.55
C HIS A 495 -23.22 -8.89 -15.61
N ASP A 496 -24.41 -8.57 -15.13
CA ASP A 496 -24.94 -7.20 -15.14
C ASP A 496 -24.96 -6.63 -13.71
N ILE A 497 -23.94 -5.84 -13.40
CA ILE A 497 -23.82 -5.18 -12.08
C ILE A 497 -24.70 -3.93 -11.94
N HIS A 498 -25.33 -3.47 -13.03
CA HIS A 498 -26.19 -2.29 -13.02
C HIS A 498 -27.66 -2.63 -12.69
N LYS A 499 -28.02 -3.92 -12.69
CA LYS A 499 -29.40 -4.41 -12.44
C LYS A 499 -29.43 -5.52 -11.39
N LEU A 500 -28.82 -5.25 -10.22
CA LEU A 500 -28.80 -6.22 -9.13
C LEU A 500 -30.17 -6.36 -8.46
N SER A 501 -30.69 -7.58 -8.37
CA SER A 501 -31.85 -7.89 -7.54
C SER A 501 -31.49 -7.87 -6.05
N SER A 502 -32.50 -7.67 -5.17
CA SER A 502 -32.30 -7.73 -3.72
C SER A 502 -31.68 -9.08 -3.27
N LYS A 503 -32.04 -10.19 -3.94
CA LYS A 503 -31.44 -11.51 -3.65
C LYS A 503 -29.95 -11.54 -3.96
N GLN A 504 -29.53 -10.96 -5.09
CA GLN A 504 -28.13 -10.87 -5.47
C GLN A 504 -27.34 -9.98 -4.51
N ILE A 505 -27.91 -8.84 -4.10
CA ILE A 505 -27.30 -7.94 -3.11
C ILE A 505 -27.07 -8.69 -1.77
N GLU A 506 -28.04 -9.46 -1.30
CA GLU A 506 -27.88 -10.27 -0.10
C GLU A 506 -26.81 -11.37 -0.25
N GLN A 507 -26.70 -11.98 -1.43
CA GLN A 507 -25.63 -12.95 -1.73
C GLN A 507 -24.25 -12.25 -1.73
N ILE A 508 -24.13 -11.10 -2.39
CA ILE A 508 -22.89 -10.31 -2.39
C ILE A 508 -22.51 -9.92 -0.95
N LYS A 509 -23.45 -9.42 -0.17
CA LYS A 509 -23.22 -9.06 1.24
C LYS A 509 -22.72 -10.26 2.06
N ARG A 510 -23.35 -11.43 1.90
CA ARG A 510 -22.93 -12.65 2.59
C ARG A 510 -21.50 -13.05 2.26
N VAL A 511 -21.13 -13.02 0.98
CA VAL A 511 -19.78 -13.36 0.53
C VAL A 511 -18.77 -12.28 0.96
N HIS A 512 -19.15 -11.01 0.96
CA HIS A 512 -18.29 -9.93 1.47
C HIS A 512 -18.01 -10.09 2.97
N LEU A 513 -19.02 -10.48 3.76
CA LEU A 513 -18.85 -10.82 5.16
C LEU A 513 -17.98 -12.08 5.37
N LEU A 514 -18.01 -13.04 4.44
CA LEU A 514 -17.09 -14.18 4.46
C LEU A 514 -15.64 -13.73 4.30
N LEU A 515 -15.36 -12.83 3.34
CA LEU A 515 -14.02 -12.27 3.15
C LEU A 515 -13.58 -11.42 4.35
N ALA A 516 -14.50 -10.64 4.91
CA ALA A 516 -14.25 -9.90 6.15
C ALA A 516 -13.94 -10.85 7.32
N CYS A 517 -14.68 -11.95 7.45
CA CYS A 517 -14.42 -12.99 8.45
C CYS A 517 -13.02 -13.59 8.30
N TYR A 518 -12.64 -13.99 7.08
CA TYR A 518 -11.30 -14.52 6.81
C TYR A 518 -10.19 -13.55 7.23
N ASN A 519 -10.31 -12.28 6.84
CA ASN A 519 -9.28 -11.27 7.12
C ASN A 519 -9.30 -10.82 8.60
N ALA A 520 -10.47 -10.66 9.22
CA ALA A 520 -10.61 -10.21 10.59
C ALA A 520 -10.23 -11.27 11.64
N PHE A 521 -10.42 -12.56 11.33
CA PHE A 521 -10.08 -13.64 12.25
C PHE A 521 -8.67 -14.21 12.02
N GLN A 522 -7.73 -13.30 11.74
CA GLN A 522 -6.30 -13.55 11.76
C GLN A 522 -5.63 -12.62 12.78
N PRO A 523 -4.49 -13.01 13.38
CA PRO A 523 -3.67 -12.11 14.20
C PRO A 523 -3.22 -10.88 13.41
N GLY A 524 -2.75 -9.83 14.09
CA GLY A 524 -2.31 -8.59 13.43
C GLY A 524 -3.43 -7.57 13.28
N VAL A 525 -3.41 -6.79 12.20
CA VAL A 525 -4.37 -5.73 11.92
C VAL A 525 -5.38 -6.18 10.87
N PHE A 526 -6.65 -5.82 11.07
CA PHE A 526 -7.66 -5.88 10.02
C PHE A 526 -7.89 -4.48 9.44
N ALA A 527 -7.83 -4.35 8.12
CA ALA A 527 -8.07 -3.10 7.41
C ALA A 527 -9.16 -3.23 6.35
N LEU A 528 -9.94 -2.16 6.17
CA LEU A 528 -10.97 -2.08 5.15
C LEU A 528 -11.11 -0.64 4.65
N SER A 529 -11.66 -0.49 3.44
CA SER A 529 -11.83 0.80 2.78
C SER A 529 -13.27 1.32 2.85
N GLY A 530 -13.45 2.56 2.41
CA GLY A 530 -14.79 3.13 2.21
C GLY A 530 -15.59 2.36 1.14
N TRP A 531 -14.93 1.85 0.11
CA TRP A 531 -15.57 1.01 -0.91
C TRP A 531 -16.15 -0.27 -0.33
N ASP A 532 -15.45 -0.92 0.61
CA ASP A 532 -15.95 -2.10 1.31
C ASP A 532 -17.17 -1.75 2.17
N LEU A 533 -17.09 -0.66 2.97
CA LEU A 533 -18.15 -0.26 3.88
C LEU A 533 -19.48 0.05 3.19
N VAL A 534 -19.44 0.60 2.00
CA VAL A 534 -20.66 0.92 1.23
C VAL A 534 -20.99 -0.11 0.13
N GLY A 535 -20.13 -1.11 -0.07
CA GLY A 535 -20.27 -2.08 -1.17
C GLY A 535 -20.23 -1.42 -2.54
N ALA A 536 -19.18 -0.66 -2.82
CA ALA A 536 -19.01 0.05 -4.07
C ALA A 536 -18.67 -0.91 -5.22
N LEU A 537 -19.37 -0.75 -6.35
CA LEU A 537 -19.08 -1.45 -7.59
C LEU A 537 -18.09 -0.64 -8.44
N THR A 538 -17.42 -1.29 -9.40
CA THR A 538 -16.56 -0.59 -10.37
C THR A 538 -17.33 0.44 -11.17
N LEU A 539 -16.65 1.53 -11.52
CA LEU A 539 -17.19 2.52 -12.44
C LEU A 539 -17.24 1.97 -13.87
N PRO A 540 -18.25 2.38 -14.67
CA PRO A 540 -18.19 2.18 -16.11
C PRO A 540 -16.95 2.86 -16.69
N ALA A 541 -16.17 2.18 -17.54
CA ALA A 541 -14.94 2.71 -18.14
C ALA A 541 -15.18 4.07 -18.86
N ASP A 542 -16.33 4.22 -19.51
CA ASP A 542 -16.71 5.47 -20.19
C ASP A 542 -16.81 6.68 -19.25
N SER A 543 -17.14 6.46 -17.98
CA SER A 543 -17.29 7.55 -17.00
C SER A 543 -15.95 8.14 -16.53
N VAL A 544 -14.86 7.45 -16.79
CA VAL A 544 -13.48 7.83 -16.46
C VAL A 544 -12.54 7.76 -17.67
N ARG A 545 -13.09 7.80 -18.88
CA ARG A 545 -12.34 7.67 -20.14
C ARG A 545 -11.18 8.65 -20.26
N ASP A 546 -11.37 9.88 -19.80
CA ASP A 546 -10.36 10.94 -19.76
C ASP A 546 -9.14 10.58 -18.89
N ARG A 547 -9.32 9.72 -17.90
CA ARG A 547 -8.27 9.24 -16.99
C ARG A 547 -7.63 7.92 -17.43
N LEU A 548 -8.27 7.19 -18.35
CA LEU A 548 -7.74 5.92 -18.88
C LEU A 548 -6.75 6.14 -20.04
N GLY A 549 -6.55 7.38 -20.48
CA GLY A 549 -5.72 7.72 -21.65
C GLY A 549 -4.24 7.41 -21.48
N ASP A 550 -3.75 7.29 -20.25
CA ASP A 550 -2.39 6.88 -19.91
C ASP A 550 -2.24 5.37 -19.70
N GLY A 551 -3.31 4.57 -19.92
CA GLY A 551 -3.30 3.12 -19.73
C GLY A 551 -3.56 2.64 -18.30
N ASP A 552 -3.67 3.52 -17.32
CA ASP A 552 -3.96 3.14 -15.93
C ASP A 552 -5.46 2.85 -15.73
N THR A 553 -5.82 1.58 -15.67
CA THR A 553 -7.22 1.15 -15.55
C THR A 553 -7.74 1.16 -14.11
N ARG A 554 -6.90 1.44 -13.10
CA ARG A 554 -7.31 1.49 -11.67
C ARG A 554 -8.35 2.57 -11.38
N TRP A 555 -8.49 3.54 -12.25
CA TRP A 555 -9.53 4.57 -12.10
C TRP A 555 -10.95 4.01 -12.04
N ILE A 556 -11.21 2.81 -12.59
CA ILE A 556 -12.53 2.17 -12.49
C ILE A 556 -12.86 1.66 -11.09
N ASN A 557 -11.87 1.32 -10.26
CA ASN A 557 -12.09 0.87 -8.88
C ASN A 557 -12.00 2.00 -7.85
N ARG A 558 -11.70 3.23 -8.28
CA ARG A 558 -11.55 4.42 -7.42
C ARG A 558 -12.80 5.32 -7.41
N GLY A 559 -13.98 4.77 -7.67
CA GLY A 559 -15.24 5.53 -7.70
C GLY A 559 -15.54 6.23 -6.37
N ALA A 560 -16.11 7.44 -6.43
CA ALA A 560 -16.42 8.22 -5.24
C ALA A 560 -17.58 7.62 -4.42
N TYR A 561 -17.57 7.84 -3.09
CA TYR A 561 -18.57 7.33 -2.16
C TYR A 561 -18.93 8.35 -1.06
N ASP A 562 -20.18 8.31 -0.60
CA ASP A 562 -20.68 9.11 0.52
C ASP A 562 -20.94 8.21 1.75
N LEU A 563 -20.01 8.23 2.71
CA LEU A 563 -20.12 7.41 3.93
C LEU A 563 -21.30 7.82 4.83
N LEU A 564 -21.63 9.10 4.89
CA LEU A 564 -22.68 9.63 5.76
C LEU A 564 -24.04 9.72 5.07
N GLY A 565 -24.09 9.69 3.73
CA GLY A 565 -25.33 9.85 2.96
C GLY A 565 -25.93 11.24 3.05
N SER A 566 -25.12 12.22 3.43
CA SER A 566 -25.59 13.58 3.67
C SER A 566 -25.46 14.50 2.44
N ASN A 567 -24.75 14.07 1.39
CA ASN A 567 -24.54 14.82 0.16
C ASN A 567 -24.97 14.03 -1.09
N SER A 568 -26.15 13.45 -1.05
CA SER A 568 -26.70 12.52 -2.08
C SER A 568 -26.94 13.16 -3.46
N ARG A 569 -26.85 14.49 -3.57
CA ARG A 569 -27.03 15.21 -4.85
C ARG A 569 -25.72 15.35 -5.63
N THR A 570 -24.61 15.12 -4.99
CA THR A 570 -23.29 15.18 -5.63
C THR A 570 -23.08 13.94 -6.50
N ASN A 571 -22.62 14.15 -7.71
CA ASN A 571 -22.33 13.10 -8.69
C ASN A 571 -20.81 12.87 -8.91
N ARG A 572 -19.97 13.71 -8.29
CA ARG A 572 -18.50 13.62 -8.35
C ARG A 572 -17.90 14.03 -7.01
N SER A 573 -16.72 13.47 -6.70
CA SER A 573 -15.86 13.96 -5.60
C SER A 573 -15.21 15.31 -5.93
N ALA A 574 -14.52 15.92 -4.97
CA ALA A 574 -13.70 17.12 -5.19
C ALA A 574 -12.65 16.88 -6.30
N ALA A 575 -12.01 15.73 -6.30
CA ALA A 575 -11.06 15.29 -7.34
C ALA A 575 -11.73 14.95 -8.69
N GLY A 576 -13.01 15.21 -8.86
CA GLY A 576 -13.75 14.98 -10.11
C GLY A 576 -14.08 13.51 -10.39
N LEU A 577 -13.84 12.58 -9.46
CA LEU A 577 -14.19 11.17 -9.66
C LEU A 577 -15.71 10.96 -9.60
N PRO A 578 -16.31 10.21 -10.55
CA PRO A 578 -17.72 9.88 -10.53
C PRO A 578 -18.10 9.08 -9.28
N VAL A 579 -19.33 9.24 -8.81
CA VAL A 579 -19.88 8.44 -7.70
C VAL A 579 -20.08 7.01 -8.17
N ALA A 580 -19.53 6.06 -7.39
CA ALA A 580 -19.77 4.63 -7.62
C ALA A 580 -21.20 4.23 -7.24
N THR A 581 -21.73 3.20 -7.90
CA THR A 581 -22.92 2.52 -7.42
C THR A 581 -22.58 1.79 -6.11
N THR A 582 -23.30 2.11 -5.03
CA THR A 582 -23.11 1.50 -3.71
C THR A 582 -24.30 0.65 -3.33
N ILE A 583 -24.09 -0.61 -2.89
CA ILE A 583 -25.18 -1.57 -2.69
C ILE A 583 -25.59 -1.73 -1.22
N TYR A 584 -24.81 -1.19 -0.25
CA TYR A 584 -25.14 -1.27 1.18
C TYR A 584 -25.68 0.06 1.74
N GLY A 585 -25.42 1.18 1.04
CA GLY A 585 -25.80 2.52 1.46
C GLY A 585 -24.91 3.09 2.58
N PRO A 586 -25.26 4.29 3.09
CA PRO A 586 -24.43 5.03 4.04
C PRO A 586 -24.45 4.43 5.44
N LEU A 587 -23.38 4.64 6.22
CA LEU A 587 -23.17 4.07 7.55
C LEU A 587 -24.29 4.35 8.54
N PRO A 588 -24.83 5.60 8.67
CA PRO A 588 -25.92 5.87 9.62
C PRO A 588 -27.20 5.08 9.36
N LYS A 589 -27.43 4.71 8.08
CA LYS A 589 -28.57 3.84 7.71
C LYS A 589 -28.25 2.38 8.04
N GLN A 590 -27.06 1.92 7.72
CA GLN A 590 -26.62 0.55 7.96
C GLN A 590 -26.62 0.21 9.48
N LEU A 591 -26.13 1.12 10.33
CA LEU A 591 -26.02 0.88 11.78
C LEU A 591 -27.40 0.80 12.50
N LYS A 592 -28.47 1.25 11.84
CA LYS A 592 -29.86 1.06 12.33
C LYS A 592 -30.45 -0.30 11.96
N ASP A 593 -29.84 -1.02 11.02
CA ASP A 593 -30.27 -2.35 10.58
C ASP A 593 -29.26 -3.41 11.05
N SER A 594 -29.68 -4.25 11.97
CA SER A 594 -28.83 -5.33 12.53
C SER A 594 -28.40 -6.38 11.48
N LYS A 595 -29.03 -6.42 10.30
CA LYS A 595 -28.72 -7.32 9.17
C LYS A 595 -27.84 -6.66 8.11
N SER A 596 -27.53 -5.37 8.26
CA SER A 596 -26.64 -4.66 7.33
C SER A 596 -25.22 -5.19 7.36
N PHE A 597 -24.42 -4.85 6.36
CA PHE A 597 -23.00 -5.20 6.31
C PHE A 597 -22.25 -4.62 7.52
N ALA A 598 -22.36 -3.30 7.77
CA ALA A 598 -21.63 -2.63 8.84
C ALA A 598 -22.02 -3.17 10.24
N SER A 599 -23.30 -3.45 10.49
CA SER A 599 -23.73 -4.00 11.79
C SER A 599 -23.27 -5.44 12.00
N GLN A 600 -23.19 -6.27 10.95
CA GLN A 600 -22.67 -7.63 11.06
C GLN A 600 -21.16 -7.62 11.22
N LEU A 601 -20.45 -6.76 10.49
CA LEU A 601 -19.02 -6.52 10.66
C LEU A 601 -18.68 -6.08 12.09
N ALA A 602 -19.45 -5.13 12.65
CA ALA A 602 -19.27 -4.66 14.03
C ALA A 602 -19.34 -5.81 15.05
N ARG A 603 -20.26 -6.77 14.87
CA ARG A 603 -20.32 -7.96 15.73
C ARG A 603 -19.08 -8.84 15.61
N MET A 604 -18.61 -9.08 14.39
CA MET A 604 -17.37 -9.85 14.16
C MET A 604 -16.17 -9.17 14.82
N LEU A 605 -16.02 -7.87 14.63
CA LEU A 605 -14.90 -7.10 15.18
C LEU A 605 -14.95 -7.03 16.72
N LYS A 606 -16.15 -6.98 17.31
CA LYS A 606 -16.30 -7.09 18.75
C LYS A 606 -15.80 -8.45 19.27
N VAL A 607 -16.19 -9.54 18.65
CA VAL A 607 -15.73 -10.90 19.01
C VAL A 607 -14.21 -11.00 18.90
N ARG A 608 -13.64 -10.48 17.80
CA ARG A 608 -12.18 -10.41 17.59
C ARG A 608 -11.48 -9.65 18.73
N ALA A 609 -12.05 -8.51 19.14
CA ALA A 609 -11.50 -7.67 20.19
C ALA A 609 -11.62 -8.35 21.57
N ASP A 610 -12.77 -8.97 21.87
CA ASP A 610 -13.01 -9.68 23.14
C ASP A 610 -12.02 -10.84 23.32
N MET A 611 -11.64 -11.54 22.26
CA MET A 611 -10.62 -12.58 22.26
C MET A 611 -9.17 -12.05 22.19
N ARG A 612 -8.98 -10.75 21.96
CA ARG A 612 -7.67 -10.14 21.70
C ARG A 612 -6.90 -10.85 20.57
N LEU A 613 -7.60 -11.34 19.58
CA LEU A 613 -7.04 -12.15 18.51
C LEU A 613 -5.92 -11.41 17.76
N TYR A 614 -5.98 -10.08 17.69
CA TYR A 614 -4.94 -9.25 17.10
C TYR A 614 -3.53 -9.49 17.68
N ALA A 615 -3.46 -9.93 18.94
CA ALA A 615 -2.22 -10.25 19.65
C ALA A 615 -1.94 -11.76 19.71
N GLY A 616 -2.77 -12.58 19.06
CA GLY A 616 -2.60 -14.02 18.92
C GLY A 616 -1.47 -14.42 17.97
N GLN A 617 -1.39 -15.71 17.70
CA GLN A 617 -0.43 -16.28 16.75
C GLN A 617 -1.09 -17.42 15.97
N LEU A 618 -0.96 -17.43 14.64
CA LEU A 618 -1.33 -18.59 13.82
C LEU A 618 -0.36 -19.73 14.11
N ILE A 619 -0.86 -20.88 14.53
CA ILE A 619 -0.04 -22.04 14.92
C ILE A 619 -0.27 -23.27 14.04
N ASP A 620 -1.41 -23.37 13.36
CA ASP A 620 -1.70 -24.50 12.47
C ASP A 620 -2.69 -24.12 11.36
N VAL A 621 -2.52 -24.77 10.21
CA VAL A 621 -3.45 -24.73 9.07
C VAL A 621 -3.70 -26.19 8.65
N PRO A 622 -4.68 -26.85 9.27
CA PRO A 622 -4.92 -28.28 9.08
C PRO A 622 -5.24 -28.66 7.64
N ASN A 623 -4.81 -29.83 7.23
CA ASN A 623 -5.26 -30.44 5.98
C ASN A 623 -6.73 -30.88 6.10
N VAL A 624 -7.49 -30.65 5.05
CA VAL A 624 -8.92 -30.95 4.95
C VAL A 624 -9.23 -31.64 3.62
N LYS A 625 -10.36 -32.34 3.55
CA LYS A 625 -10.80 -33.05 2.34
C LYS A 625 -11.71 -32.21 1.45
N ALA A 626 -12.58 -31.40 2.07
CA ALA A 626 -13.49 -30.54 1.34
C ALA A 626 -12.70 -29.38 0.67
N LYS A 627 -12.79 -29.30 -0.64
CA LYS A 627 -12.00 -28.34 -1.45
C LYS A 627 -12.19 -26.89 -1.02
N GLY A 628 -13.43 -26.50 -0.70
CA GLY A 628 -13.76 -25.13 -0.30
C GLY A 628 -13.43 -24.78 1.15
N LEU A 629 -13.04 -25.76 1.98
CA LEU A 629 -12.79 -25.54 3.40
C LEU A 629 -11.36 -25.04 3.66
N LEU A 630 -11.27 -23.97 4.43
CA LEU A 630 -10.05 -23.55 5.10
C LEU A 630 -10.29 -23.56 6.61
N VAL A 631 -9.31 -24.05 7.36
CA VAL A 631 -9.30 -23.98 8.83
C VAL A 631 -8.01 -23.33 9.28
N LEU A 632 -8.10 -22.32 10.16
CA LEU A 632 -6.99 -21.65 10.80
C LEU A 632 -7.06 -21.91 12.30
N VAL A 633 -5.94 -22.19 12.93
CA VAL A 633 -5.84 -22.38 14.37
C VAL A 633 -4.90 -21.31 14.93
N ASN A 634 -5.45 -20.45 15.75
CA ASN A 634 -4.71 -19.38 16.39
C ASN A 634 -4.60 -19.64 17.91
N GLU A 635 -3.40 -19.44 18.44
CA GLU A 635 -3.19 -19.37 19.89
C GLU A 635 -3.53 -17.96 20.38
N LEU A 636 -4.41 -17.89 21.40
CA LEU A 636 -4.80 -16.62 22.00
C LEU A 636 -3.79 -16.16 23.04
N PRO A 637 -3.58 -14.84 23.21
CA PRO A 637 -2.60 -14.31 24.14
C PRO A 637 -2.97 -14.65 25.60
N ASN A 638 -1.97 -14.66 26.49
CA ASN A 638 -2.13 -14.86 27.93
C ASN A 638 -2.82 -16.18 28.32
N ASN A 639 -2.49 -17.27 27.62
CA ASN A 639 -3.09 -18.61 27.80
C ASN A 639 -4.62 -18.60 27.60
N GLY A 640 -5.13 -17.72 26.74
CA GLY A 640 -6.55 -17.57 26.44
C GLY A 640 -7.20 -18.75 25.71
N GLY A 641 -6.44 -19.85 25.46
CA GLY A 641 -6.86 -21.00 24.70
C GLY A 641 -6.64 -20.84 23.18
N LEU A 642 -7.47 -21.51 22.39
CA LEU A 642 -7.39 -21.44 20.94
C LEU A 642 -8.59 -20.68 20.35
N GLU A 643 -8.33 -20.02 19.24
CA GLU A 643 -9.35 -19.59 18.30
C GLU A 643 -9.22 -20.44 17.03
N ILE A 644 -10.36 -20.98 16.54
CA ILE A 644 -10.43 -21.77 15.32
C ILE A 644 -11.36 -21.08 14.35
N THR A 645 -10.81 -20.57 13.26
CA THR A 645 -11.59 -20.01 12.16
C THR A 645 -11.80 -21.07 11.07
N ALA A 646 -13.06 -21.33 10.73
CA ALA A 646 -13.45 -22.25 9.65
C ALA A 646 -14.22 -21.50 8.58
N ILE A 647 -13.73 -21.55 7.33
CA ILE A 647 -14.27 -20.81 6.18
C ILE A 647 -14.63 -21.79 5.07
N ASN A 648 -15.87 -21.73 4.60
CA ASN A 648 -16.31 -22.45 3.39
C ASN A 648 -16.40 -21.47 2.21
N PHE A 649 -15.41 -21.47 1.32
CA PHE A 649 -15.41 -20.68 0.08
C PHE A 649 -16.30 -21.29 -1.01
N GLY A 650 -16.76 -22.52 -0.83
CA GLY A 650 -17.66 -23.20 -1.77
C GLY A 650 -19.11 -22.73 -1.64
N SER A 651 -19.90 -22.87 -2.70
CA SER A 651 -21.32 -22.53 -2.72
C SER A 651 -22.23 -23.59 -2.07
N ALA A 652 -21.74 -24.82 -1.90
CA ALA A 652 -22.46 -25.93 -1.31
C ALA A 652 -22.16 -26.08 0.20
N PRO A 653 -23.13 -26.57 1.01
CA PRO A 653 -22.84 -26.93 2.40
C PRO A 653 -21.80 -28.05 2.50
N LEU A 654 -21.05 -28.05 3.59
CA LEU A 654 -20.10 -29.10 3.91
C LEU A 654 -20.27 -29.61 5.35
N ASP A 655 -19.86 -30.87 5.55
CA ASP A 655 -19.79 -31.53 6.86
C ASP A 655 -18.50 -32.37 6.89
N GLU A 656 -17.53 -31.92 7.68
CA GLU A 656 -16.20 -32.53 7.76
C GLU A 656 -15.67 -32.58 9.19
N SER A 657 -14.96 -33.65 9.50
CA SER A 657 -14.20 -33.77 10.74
C SER A 657 -12.73 -33.45 10.50
N VAL A 658 -12.23 -32.46 11.21
CA VAL A 658 -10.86 -31.94 11.07
C VAL A 658 -10.08 -32.19 12.37
N THR A 659 -8.84 -32.61 12.26
CA THR A 659 -7.95 -32.79 13.41
C THR A 659 -7.29 -31.46 13.76
N ILE A 660 -7.49 -30.99 14.97
CA ILE A 660 -6.88 -29.81 15.56
C ILE A 660 -5.80 -30.28 16.52
N GLN A 661 -4.54 -30.28 16.08
CA GLN A 661 -3.43 -30.91 16.82
C GLN A 661 -3.22 -30.37 18.24
N HIS A 662 -3.51 -29.09 18.48
CA HIS A 662 -3.27 -28.38 19.73
C HIS A 662 -4.50 -28.38 20.67
N ALA A 663 -5.61 -28.97 20.27
CA ALA A 663 -6.82 -29.00 21.08
C ALA A 663 -6.88 -30.25 21.97
N ALA A 664 -7.19 -30.04 23.24
CA ALA A 664 -7.37 -31.13 24.19
C ALA A 664 -8.63 -31.94 23.88
N THR A 665 -8.58 -33.28 24.08
CA THR A 665 -9.76 -34.14 24.01
C THR A 665 -10.78 -33.70 25.05
N ASN A 666 -12.07 -33.66 24.67
CA ASN A 666 -13.22 -33.20 25.47
C ASN A 666 -13.25 -31.67 25.72
N ALA A 667 -12.31 -30.88 25.20
CA ALA A 667 -12.48 -29.44 25.16
C ALA A 667 -13.75 -29.06 24.37
N LYS A 668 -14.29 -27.87 24.65
CA LYS A 668 -15.51 -27.38 23.98
C LYS A 668 -15.15 -26.27 23.01
N ALA A 669 -15.51 -26.44 21.75
CA ALA A 669 -15.47 -25.39 20.75
C ALA A 669 -16.82 -24.63 20.77
N ILE A 670 -16.79 -23.37 21.15
CA ILE A 670 -17.97 -22.48 21.28
C ILE A 670 -17.96 -21.54 20.06
N ASP A 671 -19.04 -21.55 19.29
CA ASP A 671 -19.18 -20.59 18.18
C ASP A 671 -19.30 -19.16 18.75
N ALA A 672 -18.25 -18.38 18.57
CA ALA A 672 -18.17 -17.03 19.10
C ALA A 672 -19.04 -16.01 18.33
N LEU A 673 -19.42 -16.35 17.08
CA LEU A 673 -20.29 -15.50 16.23
C LEU A 673 -21.77 -15.81 16.44
N ASP A 674 -22.10 -16.99 16.98
CA ASP A 674 -23.48 -17.40 17.34
C ASP A 674 -23.54 -17.96 18.76
N SER A 675 -23.81 -17.11 19.74
CA SER A 675 -23.93 -17.50 21.15
C SER A 675 -25.09 -18.48 21.46
N LYS A 676 -26.00 -18.70 20.50
CA LYS A 676 -27.11 -19.67 20.64
C LYS A 676 -26.77 -21.05 20.09
N ALA A 677 -25.68 -21.14 19.31
CA ALA A 677 -25.24 -22.43 18.81
C ALA A 677 -24.75 -23.33 19.96
N PRO A 678 -25.04 -24.63 19.93
CA PRO A 678 -24.52 -25.54 20.95
C PRO A 678 -23.00 -25.66 20.82
N ALA A 679 -22.32 -25.76 21.97
CA ALA A 679 -20.89 -26.05 21.97
C ALA A 679 -20.61 -27.43 21.37
N ILE A 680 -19.58 -27.54 20.55
CA ILE A 680 -19.15 -28.77 19.92
C ILE A 680 -18.04 -29.38 20.78
N ALA A 681 -18.22 -30.63 21.20
CA ALA A 681 -17.15 -31.35 21.91
C ALA A 681 -16.06 -31.77 20.93
N ILE A 682 -14.81 -31.52 21.31
CA ILE A 682 -13.65 -32.01 20.56
C ILE A 682 -13.42 -33.50 20.90
N GLY A 683 -13.48 -34.33 19.91
CA GLY A 683 -13.34 -35.80 20.03
C GLY A 683 -11.90 -36.25 20.29
N ALA A 684 -11.71 -37.55 20.39
CA ALA A 684 -10.40 -38.15 20.56
C ALA A 684 -9.42 -37.72 19.45
N GLY A 685 -8.18 -37.47 19.83
CA GLY A 685 -7.14 -36.99 18.90
C GLY A 685 -7.37 -35.56 18.37
N GLY A 686 -8.13 -34.73 19.10
CA GLY A 686 -8.37 -33.34 18.69
C GLY A 686 -9.38 -33.18 17.55
N THR A 687 -10.27 -34.17 17.32
CA THR A 687 -11.19 -34.14 16.17
C THR A 687 -12.36 -33.17 16.42
N LEU A 688 -12.51 -32.16 15.56
CA LEU A 688 -13.62 -31.21 15.53
C LEU A 688 -14.49 -31.44 14.29
N ARG A 689 -15.79 -31.67 14.48
CA ARG A 689 -16.75 -31.75 13.36
C ARG A 689 -17.24 -30.36 13.00
N LEU A 690 -17.04 -29.99 11.76
CA LEU A 690 -17.42 -28.69 11.19
C LEU A 690 -18.57 -28.85 10.22
N GLN A 691 -19.65 -28.11 10.46
CA GLN A 691 -20.79 -28.00 9.55
C GLN A 691 -20.95 -26.54 9.15
N LEU A 692 -20.74 -26.24 7.85
CA LEU A 692 -20.86 -24.90 7.30
C LEU A 692 -21.77 -24.91 6.07
N GLN A 693 -22.57 -23.86 5.95
CA GLN A 693 -23.31 -23.57 4.72
C GLN A 693 -22.34 -23.08 3.62
N GLY A 694 -22.82 -23.03 2.37
CA GLY A 694 -22.04 -22.39 1.31
C GLY A 694 -21.78 -20.92 1.63
N TYR A 695 -20.53 -20.46 1.41
CA TYR A 695 -20.07 -19.10 1.74
C TYR A 695 -20.34 -18.72 3.22
N GLU A 696 -19.97 -19.60 4.14
CA GLU A 696 -20.08 -19.36 5.58
C GLU A 696 -18.71 -19.39 6.26
N GLY A 697 -18.48 -18.43 7.15
CA GLY A 697 -17.36 -18.40 8.08
C GLY A 697 -17.84 -18.54 9.53
N LYS A 698 -17.12 -19.31 10.33
CA LYS A 698 -17.33 -19.49 11.76
C LYS A 698 -16.04 -19.27 12.52
N ALA A 699 -16.14 -18.73 13.72
CA ALA A 699 -15.03 -18.58 14.65
C ALA A 699 -15.37 -19.29 15.96
N PHE A 700 -14.53 -20.22 16.36
CA PHE A 700 -14.75 -20.99 17.59
C PHE A 700 -13.71 -20.61 18.64
N ARG A 701 -14.15 -20.30 19.83
CA ARG A 701 -13.28 -20.25 21.00
C ARG A 701 -13.20 -21.63 21.63
N VAL A 702 -11.98 -22.10 21.86
CA VAL A 702 -11.71 -23.36 22.56
C VAL A 702 -10.99 -23.02 23.85
N GLU A 703 -11.66 -23.28 24.98
CA GLU A 703 -11.06 -23.12 26.29
C GLU A 703 -10.33 -24.44 26.65
N ASN A 704 -9.07 -24.34 26.99
CA ASN A 704 -8.38 -25.49 27.57
C ASN A 704 -9.09 -25.83 28.87
N SER A 705 -9.59 -27.07 29.05
CA SER A 705 -10.06 -27.51 30.35
C SER A 705 -8.94 -27.22 31.34
N ALA A 706 -9.24 -26.44 32.36
CA ALA A 706 -8.30 -26.15 33.45
C ALA A 706 -7.62 -27.46 33.84
N HIS A 707 -6.29 -27.47 33.86
CA HIS A 707 -5.57 -28.50 34.58
C HIS A 707 -6.18 -28.47 36.01
N SER A 708 -6.98 -29.48 36.34
CA SER A 708 -7.25 -29.80 37.70
C SER A 708 -5.89 -30.09 38.33
N ASP A 709 -5.38 -29.14 39.11
CA ASP A 709 -4.23 -29.34 39.96
C ASP A 709 -4.48 -30.63 40.78
N GLY A 710 -3.71 -31.65 40.45
CA GLY A 710 -3.57 -32.87 41.25
C GLY A 710 -2.22 -32.85 41.95
#